data_702b215f295c883f2f916bd2c2504178
#
_entry.id   702b215f295c883f2f916bd2c2504178
#
_cell.length_a   1.000
_cell.length_b   1.000
_cell.length_c   1.000
_cell.angle_alpha   90.00
_cell.angle_beta   90.00
_cell.angle_gamma   90.00
#
_symmetry.space_group_name_H-M   'P 1'
#
loop_
_entity.id
_entity.type
_entity.pdbx_description
1 polymer ?
#
loop_
_entity_poly.entity_id
_entity_poly.type
_entity_poly.pdbx_seq_one_letter_code
_entity_poly.pdbx_strand_id
1 'polypeptide(L)'
;MNINQAAMAAKHYALEGYRPIPIPKGSKGPVIKKWPEFRVDPERVHADFPFGSNIGILLGDGLVCVDLDCAEALELAPGFLPQTGCVIGRPGRPNCHWFYWVGPIEMGNKSWRAKIQGENGKPQAQTLIDLLSDGKQVVVGPSVHPSGDIYDPLAGTPESVEAGYLLESIDALAHAVLAKMEADGVPLVQEEPIRQIYPKRLEPGSDFGERPGDEYNRNHPGELLSRHGWALIGTRGDKEHWRRPGKAEGISATLSPINGVWVFYNFSSSVVNLEAGKGYDPLGLLAALEHGGDVGEAARALRLEGFGASCSFLVADPMPGLNTNRNTKNAERGLVEIPRPTSNDLEPFPEECLRAPGFLELVCDYNLRTASRKQPELALGAALALLSVVTGNRVKSFVNHTTYTNLYVLGLAPTGAGKDHGRKINQAILDAAGHGELQGATRLGSHAGIISALEQQPTLLLPVDEIGDLLQRIKGSGSKAPYLATIPDLLKILKHAVGRNYKDAVLSGGVKEIVSPHLVLYGTTTPDGFWEGLTFGQARDGLLSRCLVFESRGYVKVTQAIDQEPPEGLVRLVQFWRREFGGGGNLRDIKATHISAEIEQDAYQRFLEHESQIGDKQVSEGETDPMRAALWSRTAENTNQLALLAACSRVMGEPGEIPVISLSDMNWAIRLSNWQTRRLVIRMDTQVAESDWDGIVKKCQNKLFDGITLREFRRRTKAIKPQDLDNAVKYLTAIGFIDRLEDKIPNGGGTKSKVFRLGGKP
;
A
#
# COMPACT_ATOMS: atom_id res chain seq x y z
N MET A 1 59.62 8.99 2.60
CA MET A 1 58.51 9.76 1.98
C MET A 1 57.30 9.60 2.90
N ASN A 2 56.79 10.68 3.47
CA ASN A 2 55.53 10.58 4.23
C ASN A 2 54.39 10.28 3.29
N ILE A 3 53.77 9.13 3.43
CA ILE A 3 52.60 8.69 2.64
C ILE A 3 51.40 9.52 3.04
N ASN A 4 50.75 10.18 2.07
CA ASN A 4 49.49 10.89 2.32
C ASN A 4 48.32 9.90 2.39
N GLN A 5 48.09 9.36 3.58
CA GLN A 5 47.06 8.33 3.85
C GLN A 5 45.64 8.79 3.49
N ALA A 6 45.32 10.08 3.69
CA ALA A 6 44.00 10.62 3.37
C ALA A 6 43.74 10.60 1.83
N ALA A 7 44.72 11.04 1.05
CA ALA A 7 44.56 11.00 -0.43
C ALA A 7 44.47 9.56 -0.97
N MET A 8 45.27 8.64 -0.43
CA MET A 8 45.20 7.22 -0.82
C MET A 8 43.83 6.59 -0.48
N ALA A 9 43.32 6.84 0.71
CA ALA A 9 42.02 6.31 1.14
C ALA A 9 40.89 6.96 0.33
N ALA A 10 40.92 8.27 0.10
CA ALA A 10 39.92 8.95 -0.74
C ALA A 10 39.91 8.41 -2.19
N LYS A 11 41.08 8.13 -2.76
CA LYS A 11 41.19 7.49 -4.09
C LYS A 11 40.56 6.09 -4.09
N HIS A 12 40.84 5.30 -3.06
CA HIS A 12 40.27 3.96 -2.90
C HIS A 12 38.74 4.01 -2.80
N TYR A 13 38.20 4.85 -1.92
CA TYR A 13 36.75 5.03 -1.79
C TYR A 13 36.07 5.49 -3.08
N ALA A 14 36.72 6.39 -3.84
CA ALA A 14 36.20 6.82 -5.13
C ALA A 14 36.18 5.67 -6.17
N LEU A 15 37.17 4.79 -6.16
CA LEU A 15 37.21 3.60 -7.04
C LEU A 15 36.15 2.56 -6.67
N GLU A 16 35.75 2.49 -5.41
CA GLU A 16 34.66 1.63 -4.93
C GLU A 16 33.26 2.25 -5.12
N GLY A 17 33.19 3.42 -5.76
CA GLY A 17 31.91 4.06 -6.08
C GLY A 17 31.37 5.01 -5.00
N TYR A 18 32.10 5.22 -3.91
CA TYR A 18 31.74 6.22 -2.91
C TYR A 18 32.12 7.63 -3.36
N ARG A 19 31.58 8.62 -2.70
CA ARG A 19 31.85 10.05 -2.98
C ARG A 19 32.60 10.71 -1.84
N PRO A 20 33.95 10.55 -1.75
CA PRO A 20 34.74 11.17 -0.71
C PRO A 20 34.87 12.67 -0.92
N ILE A 21 34.80 13.42 0.18
CA ILE A 21 34.97 14.88 0.23
C ILE A 21 36.06 15.23 1.26
N PRO A 22 36.91 16.23 0.98
CA PRO A 22 37.94 16.66 1.93
C PRO A 22 37.34 17.50 3.06
N ILE A 23 37.75 17.17 4.28
CA ILE A 23 37.41 17.86 5.51
C ILE A 23 38.70 18.35 6.16
N PRO A 24 38.75 19.56 6.74
CA PRO A 24 39.93 20.04 7.44
C PRO A 24 40.34 19.12 8.60
N LYS A 25 41.62 19.02 8.87
CA LYS A 25 42.19 18.23 9.98
C LYS A 25 41.47 18.56 11.29
N GLY A 26 41.04 17.53 12.01
CA GLY A 26 40.36 17.66 13.31
C GLY A 26 38.98 18.30 13.26
N SER A 27 38.39 18.50 12.04
CA SER A 27 37.03 18.97 11.84
C SER A 27 36.11 17.82 11.49
N LYS A 28 34.81 18.00 11.71
CA LYS A 28 33.75 17.05 11.31
C LYS A 28 32.99 17.50 10.06
N GLY A 29 33.21 18.74 9.58
CA GLY A 29 32.47 19.29 8.47
C GLY A 29 33.35 19.88 7.37
N PRO A 30 32.92 19.80 6.08
CA PRO A 30 33.60 20.38 4.95
C PRO A 30 33.54 21.90 4.97
N VAL A 31 34.57 22.58 4.47
CA VAL A 31 34.61 24.04 4.31
C VAL A 31 34.48 24.48 2.85
N ILE A 32 34.45 23.53 1.93
CA ILE A 32 34.32 23.80 0.50
C ILE A 32 32.92 24.29 0.20
N LYS A 33 32.80 25.40 -0.52
CA LYS A 33 31.49 25.87 -1.02
C LYS A 33 30.93 24.85 -2.01
N LYS A 34 29.62 24.54 -1.92
CA LYS A 34 28.92 23.56 -2.75
C LYS A 34 29.52 22.14 -2.65
N TRP A 35 29.99 21.76 -1.47
CA TRP A 35 30.56 20.43 -1.23
C TRP A 35 29.67 19.24 -1.63
N PRO A 36 28.31 19.30 -1.68
CA PRO A 36 27.52 18.21 -2.20
C PRO A 36 27.71 17.93 -3.69
N GLU A 37 28.19 18.94 -4.45
CA GLU A 37 28.49 18.82 -5.87
C GLU A 37 29.94 18.36 -6.12
N PHE A 38 30.78 18.27 -5.08
CA PHE A 38 32.18 17.89 -5.19
C PHE A 38 32.34 16.44 -5.67
N ARG A 39 33.21 16.24 -6.64
CA ARG A 39 33.61 14.92 -7.14
C ARG A 39 35.12 14.85 -7.17
N VAL A 40 35.67 13.76 -6.65
CA VAL A 40 37.11 13.51 -6.66
C VAL A 40 37.57 13.22 -8.07
N ASP A 41 38.63 13.92 -8.51
CA ASP A 41 39.42 13.53 -9.67
C ASP A 41 40.56 12.59 -9.18
N PRO A 42 40.59 11.31 -9.60
CA PRO A 42 41.61 10.35 -9.17
C PRO A 42 43.03 10.77 -9.49
N GLU A 43 43.23 11.64 -10.51
CA GLU A 43 44.55 12.16 -10.88
C GLU A 43 44.96 13.35 -10.01
N ARG A 44 44.02 14.07 -9.45
CA ARG A 44 44.24 15.26 -8.62
C ARG A 44 44.02 15.03 -7.13
N VAL A 45 43.76 13.80 -6.69
CA VAL A 45 43.39 13.45 -5.31
C VAL A 45 44.37 13.99 -4.27
N HIS A 46 45.68 14.07 -4.55
CA HIS A 46 46.67 14.62 -3.63
C HIS A 46 46.55 16.16 -3.45
N ALA A 47 46.03 16.85 -4.43
CA ALA A 47 45.78 18.30 -4.34
C ALA A 47 44.44 18.55 -3.61
N ASP A 48 43.45 17.71 -3.86
CA ASP A 48 42.11 17.82 -3.24
C ASP A 48 42.12 17.40 -1.77
N PHE A 49 42.97 16.42 -1.39
CA PHE A 49 43.16 15.95 0.00
C PHE A 49 44.59 16.24 0.47
N PRO A 50 44.89 17.46 0.97
CA PRO A 50 46.19 17.78 1.54
C PRO A 50 46.55 16.84 2.70
N PHE A 51 47.85 16.77 3.01
CA PHE A 51 48.36 15.92 4.11
C PHE A 51 47.67 16.24 5.45
N GLY A 52 47.09 15.19 6.04
CA GLY A 52 46.37 15.27 7.32
C GLY A 52 44.93 15.74 7.18
N SER A 53 44.36 15.84 5.98
CA SER A 53 42.91 16.03 5.82
C SER A 53 42.12 14.87 6.43
N ASN A 54 40.93 15.19 6.93
CA ASN A 54 39.88 14.22 7.18
C ASN A 54 39.10 13.93 5.89
N ILE A 55 38.38 12.83 5.86
CA ILE A 55 37.56 12.37 4.72
C ILE A 55 36.13 12.24 5.20
N GLY A 56 35.19 12.88 4.50
CA GLY A 56 33.76 12.63 4.61
C GLY A 56 33.28 11.81 3.42
N ILE A 57 32.37 10.88 3.61
CA ILE A 57 31.62 10.22 2.53
C ILE A 57 30.30 10.96 2.36
N LEU A 58 30.09 11.55 1.18
CA LEU A 58 28.84 12.18 0.81
C LEU A 58 27.76 11.11 0.63
N LEU A 59 26.65 11.27 1.33
CA LEU A 59 25.49 10.41 1.26
C LEU A 59 24.51 10.88 0.16
N GLY A 60 23.57 10.02 -0.19
CA GLY A 60 22.59 10.22 -1.26
C GLY A 60 22.83 9.29 -2.46
N ASP A 61 22.00 9.43 -3.49
CA ASP A 61 21.92 8.47 -4.62
C ASP A 61 21.67 7.04 -4.12
N GLY A 62 20.88 6.90 -3.03
CA GLY A 62 20.55 5.63 -2.39
C GLY A 62 21.48 5.19 -1.27
N LEU A 63 22.66 5.80 -1.07
CA LEU A 63 23.51 5.53 0.09
C LEU A 63 23.04 6.32 1.30
N VAL A 64 22.72 5.62 2.39
CA VAL A 64 22.31 6.22 3.67
C VAL A 64 23.16 5.69 4.82
N CYS A 65 23.17 6.43 5.93
CA CYS A 65 23.84 6.01 7.16
C CYS A 65 22.90 6.21 8.36
N VAL A 66 22.78 5.18 9.18
CA VAL A 66 22.18 5.26 10.52
C VAL A 66 23.30 5.57 11.51
N ASP A 67 23.23 6.77 12.12
CA ASP A 67 24.16 7.23 13.15
C ASP A 67 23.54 7.06 14.55
N LEU A 68 24.18 6.23 15.38
CA LEU A 68 23.71 5.88 16.72
C LEU A 68 24.30 6.83 17.75
N ASP A 69 23.48 7.70 18.32
CA ASP A 69 23.94 8.84 19.14
C ASP A 69 23.91 8.63 20.66
N CYS A 70 23.47 7.48 21.17
CA CYS A 70 23.52 7.15 22.59
C CYS A 70 24.03 5.72 22.84
N ALA A 71 24.41 5.41 24.09
CA ALA A 71 24.96 4.11 24.45
C ALA A 71 23.94 2.99 24.31
N GLU A 72 22.69 3.25 24.64
CA GLU A 72 21.59 2.31 24.57
C GLU A 72 21.27 1.95 23.09
N ALA A 73 21.40 2.92 22.17
CA ALA A 73 21.25 2.66 20.74
C ALA A 73 22.37 1.76 20.21
N LEU A 74 23.62 2.01 20.61
CA LEU A 74 24.76 1.16 20.26
C LEU A 74 24.60 -0.29 20.74
N GLU A 75 24.09 -0.48 21.96
CA GLU A 75 23.85 -1.80 22.54
C GLU A 75 22.74 -2.56 21.81
N LEU A 76 21.64 -1.88 21.50
CA LEU A 76 20.45 -2.52 20.97
C LEU A 76 20.44 -2.65 19.44
N ALA A 77 21.17 -1.81 18.71
CA ALA A 77 21.16 -1.79 17.24
C ALA A 77 21.35 -3.15 16.57
N PRO A 78 22.27 -4.05 17.02
CA PRO A 78 22.44 -5.36 16.37
C PRO A 78 21.19 -6.26 16.40
N GLY A 79 20.27 -6.03 17.34
CA GLY A 79 19.02 -6.77 17.44
C GLY A 79 17.84 -6.19 16.64
N PHE A 80 17.97 -4.94 16.17
CA PHE A 80 16.89 -4.21 15.53
C PHE A 80 17.17 -3.81 14.09
N LEU A 81 18.40 -3.34 13.81
CA LEU A 81 18.78 -2.91 12.47
C LEU A 81 19.03 -4.11 11.56
N PRO A 82 18.73 -4.01 10.27
CA PRO A 82 19.12 -5.01 9.29
C PRO A 82 20.62 -5.26 9.34
N GLN A 83 21.04 -6.51 9.14
CA GLN A 83 22.46 -6.80 9.06
C GLN A 83 23.08 -6.12 7.84
N THR A 84 24.22 -5.48 8.02
CA THR A 84 25.01 -4.90 6.93
C THR A 84 26.48 -5.23 7.13
N GLY A 85 27.19 -5.42 6.04
CA GLY A 85 28.63 -5.63 6.07
C GLY A 85 29.44 -4.35 6.33
N CYS A 86 28.81 -3.18 6.30
CA CYS A 86 29.48 -1.89 6.43
C CYS A 86 29.03 -1.17 7.73
N VAL A 87 29.69 -1.51 8.84
CA VAL A 87 29.51 -0.88 10.15
C VAL A 87 30.84 -0.36 10.62
N ILE A 88 30.94 0.92 10.90
CA ILE A 88 32.17 1.58 11.32
C ILE A 88 31.95 2.46 12.57
N GLY A 89 33.03 2.88 13.17
CA GLY A 89 33.00 3.78 14.33
C GLY A 89 34.36 4.38 14.64
N ARG A 90 34.67 4.50 15.91
CA ARG A 90 35.95 4.94 16.44
C ARG A 90 36.11 4.38 17.86
N PRO A 91 37.33 4.32 18.44
CA PRO A 91 37.54 3.73 19.78
C PRO A 91 36.61 4.26 20.87
N GLY A 92 36.34 5.56 20.90
CA GLY A 92 35.42 6.16 21.88
C GLY A 92 33.95 5.96 21.54
N ARG A 93 33.61 5.42 20.37
CA ARG A 93 32.24 5.13 19.92
C ARG A 93 32.24 4.06 18.82
N PRO A 94 32.43 2.80 19.17
CA PRO A 94 32.53 1.71 18.21
C PRO A 94 31.17 1.44 17.55
N ASN A 95 31.18 1.03 16.29
CA ASN A 95 29.98 0.58 15.54
C ASN A 95 28.83 1.59 15.53
N CYS A 96 29.14 2.90 15.51
CA CYS A 96 28.08 3.92 15.57
C CYS A 96 27.49 4.28 14.21
N HIS A 97 28.14 3.96 13.09
CA HIS A 97 27.68 4.28 11.74
C HIS A 97 27.40 3.00 10.97
N TRP A 98 26.11 2.81 10.59
CA TRP A 98 25.63 1.66 9.82
C TRP A 98 25.20 2.11 8.44
N PHE A 99 25.88 1.62 7.38
CA PHE A 99 25.62 2.04 6.02
C PHE A 99 24.73 1.04 5.28
N TYR A 100 23.81 1.59 4.46
CA TYR A 100 22.88 0.82 3.65
C TYR A 100 22.70 1.43 2.28
N TRP A 101 22.35 0.59 1.29
CA TRP A 101 21.78 1.00 0.02
C TRP A 101 20.27 0.87 0.08
N VAL A 102 19.52 1.97 -0.19
CA VAL A 102 18.05 1.98 -0.14
C VAL A 102 17.40 2.16 -1.51
N GLY A 103 18.18 2.05 -2.60
CA GLY A 103 17.72 2.30 -3.97
C GLY A 103 17.63 3.80 -4.30
N PRO A 104 17.17 4.16 -5.50
CA PRO A 104 17.15 5.54 -6.00
C PRO A 104 15.99 6.38 -5.44
N ILE A 105 15.60 6.18 -4.20
CA ILE A 105 14.54 6.96 -3.54
C ILE A 105 15.23 8.08 -2.74
N GLU A 106 14.77 9.32 -2.91
CA GLU A 106 15.14 10.42 -2.03
C GLU A 106 14.62 10.15 -0.62
N MET A 107 15.50 9.64 0.23
CA MET A 107 15.21 9.39 1.63
C MET A 107 15.59 10.65 2.43
N GLY A 108 14.60 11.34 3.00
CA GLY A 108 14.84 12.52 3.80
C GLY A 108 15.62 12.21 5.09
N ASN A 109 16.47 13.15 5.54
CA ASN A 109 17.14 13.04 6.84
C ASN A 109 16.10 13.03 7.96
N LYS A 110 16.26 12.15 8.97
CA LYS A 110 15.35 12.02 10.11
C LYS A 110 16.14 11.82 11.39
N SER A 111 15.68 12.42 12.51
CA SER A 111 16.28 12.28 13.83
C SER A 111 15.26 11.77 14.83
N TRP A 112 15.65 10.78 15.63
CA TRP A 112 14.89 10.29 16.79
C TRP A 112 15.50 10.86 18.06
N ARG A 113 14.70 11.54 18.87
CA ARG A 113 15.18 12.29 20.04
C ARG A 113 14.34 11.97 21.26
N ALA A 114 14.98 11.96 22.43
CA ALA A 114 14.33 11.94 23.73
C ALA A 114 14.43 13.33 24.39
N LYS A 115 13.48 13.67 25.24
CA LYS A 115 13.64 14.76 26.21
C LYS A 115 13.99 14.15 27.54
N ILE A 116 15.18 14.48 28.04
CA ILE A 116 15.67 14.08 29.36
C ILE A 116 15.67 15.27 30.30
N GLN A 117 15.49 15.03 31.58
CA GLN A 117 15.66 16.09 32.58
C GLN A 117 17.14 16.34 32.79
N GLY A 118 17.63 17.49 32.33
CA GLY A 118 19.05 17.86 32.51
C GLY A 118 19.40 18.17 33.97
N GLU A 119 20.68 18.22 34.28
CA GLU A 119 21.22 18.51 35.62
C GLU A 119 20.67 19.79 36.25
N ASN A 120 20.22 20.74 35.43
CA ASN A 120 19.65 22.01 35.86
C ASN A 120 18.10 21.97 36.03
N GLY A 121 17.50 20.78 36.04
CA GLY A 121 16.04 20.56 36.12
C GLY A 121 15.25 21.03 34.92
N LYS A 122 15.90 21.41 33.81
CA LYS A 122 15.24 21.81 32.55
C LYS A 122 15.29 20.65 31.54
N PRO A 123 14.20 20.44 30.76
CA PRO A 123 14.21 19.45 29.70
C PRO A 123 15.29 19.77 28.65
N GLN A 124 16.11 18.76 28.33
CA GLN A 124 17.10 18.82 27.25
C GLN A 124 16.76 17.76 26.21
N ALA A 125 16.88 18.12 24.92
CA ALA A 125 16.71 17.17 23.84
C ALA A 125 18.02 16.40 23.64
N GLN A 126 17.96 15.08 23.72
CA GLN A 126 19.04 14.17 23.38
C GLN A 126 18.71 13.45 22.07
N THR A 127 19.63 13.51 21.11
CA THR A 127 19.51 12.68 19.90
C THR A 127 19.83 11.23 20.28
N LEU A 128 19.02 10.30 19.82
CA LEU A 128 19.19 8.87 20.02
C LEU A 128 19.79 8.23 18.78
N ILE A 129 19.19 8.55 17.63
CA ILE A 129 19.53 7.98 16.33
C ILE A 129 19.30 9.06 15.27
N ASP A 130 20.23 9.20 14.33
CA ASP A 130 20.07 10.01 13.14
C ASP A 130 20.12 9.11 11.89
N LEU A 131 19.13 9.25 11.01
CA LEU A 131 19.20 8.75 9.65
C LEU A 131 19.71 9.86 8.75
N LEU A 132 20.90 9.68 8.22
CA LEU A 132 21.58 10.60 7.33
C LEU A 132 21.45 10.11 5.89
N SER A 133 21.07 10.99 4.97
CA SER A 133 20.88 10.70 3.55
C SER A 133 21.33 11.88 2.67
N ASP A 134 20.57 12.23 1.66
CA ASP A 134 20.90 13.27 0.69
C ASP A 134 21.35 14.59 1.35
N GLY A 135 22.46 15.13 0.85
CA GLY A 135 23.03 16.37 1.33
C GLY A 135 23.71 16.29 2.71
N LYS A 136 23.96 15.07 3.23
CA LYS A 136 24.74 14.80 4.43
C LYS A 136 26.03 14.08 4.10
N GLN A 137 26.93 14.01 5.09
CA GLN A 137 28.17 13.27 4.96
C GLN A 137 28.54 12.62 6.31
N VAL A 138 29.29 11.55 6.27
CA VAL A 138 29.83 10.85 7.43
C VAL A 138 31.35 10.81 7.35
N VAL A 139 32.01 11.14 8.48
CA VAL A 139 33.48 11.10 8.57
C VAL A 139 33.94 9.65 8.70
N VAL A 140 34.89 9.25 7.87
CA VAL A 140 35.45 7.89 7.82
C VAL A 140 36.96 7.90 7.99
N GLY A 141 37.57 6.76 8.34
CA GLY A 141 39.01 6.65 8.45
C GLY A 141 39.77 6.88 7.11
N PRO A 142 41.03 7.30 7.23
CA PRO A 142 41.89 7.47 8.42
C PRO A 142 41.74 8.85 9.09
N SER A 143 40.55 9.41 9.14
CA SER A 143 40.26 10.72 9.73
C SER A 143 40.45 10.71 11.27
N VAL A 144 40.79 11.89 11.80
CA VAL A 144 40.97 12.08 13.25
C VAL A 144 39.79 12.88 13.81
N HIS A 145 39.09 12.35 14.78
CA HIS A 145 38.06 13.02 15.54
C HIS A 145 38.65 14.15 16.43
N PRO A 146 37.90 15.20 16.79
CA PRO A 146 38.36 16.24 17.71
C PRO A 146 38.83 15.71 19.07
N SER A 147 38.36 14.54 19.53
CA SER A 147 38.85 13.85 20.74
C SER A 147 40.24 13.21 20.58
N GLY A 148 40.77 13.12 19.35
CA GLY A 148 42.00 12.42 19.04
C GLY A 148 41.81 10.98 18.56
N ASP A 149 40.60 10.42 18.62
CA ASP A 149 40.28 9.09 18.09
C ASP A 149 40.44 9.05 16.56
N ILE A 150 40.91 7.93 16.06
CA ILE A 150 40.94 7.67 14.60
C ILE A 150 39.68 6.90 14.24
N TYR A 151 38.95 7.38 13.19
CA TYR A 151 37.82 6.66 12.66
C TYR A 151 38.24 5.38 11.95
N ASP A 152 37.40 4.35 12.04
CA ASP A 152 37.57 3.14 11.27
C ASP A 152 37.50 3.44 9.78
N PRO A 153 38.32 2.78 8.93
CA PRO A 153 38.16 2.86 7.50
C PRO A 153 36.78 2.33 7.08
N LEU A 154 36.22 2.95 6.04
CA LEU A 154 35.01 2.42 5.42
C LEU A 154 35.36 1.06 4.82
N ALA A 155 34.87 -0.01 5.40
CA ALA A 155 35.15 -1.38 5.03
C ALA A 155 33.87 -2.21 5.01
N GLY A 156 33.86 -3.24 4.16
CA GLY A 156 32.69 -4.07 3.93
C GLY A 156 31.71 -3.45 2.92
N THR A 157 30.68 -4.18 2.59
CA THR A 157 29.67 -3.76 1.62
C THR A 157 28.39 -3.37 2.35
N PRO A 158 27.86 -2.14 2.13
CA PRO A 158 26.55 -1.78 2.63
C PRO A 158 25.49 -2.73 2.05
N GLU A 159 24.61 -3.26 2.91
CA GLU A 159 23.52 -4.12 2.49
C GLU A 159 22.42 -3.31 1.79
N SER A 160 21.81 -3.93 0.79
CA SER A 160 20.68 -3.33 0.08
C SER A 160 19.39 -3.64 0.83
N VAL A 161 18.70 -2.59 1.31
CA VAL A 161 17.48 -2.74 2.10
C VAL A 161 16.38 -1.84 1.54
N GLU A 162 15.13 -2.25 1.70
CA GLU A 162 13.99 -1.42 1.35
C GLU A 162 13.88 -0.24 2.33
N ALA A 163 13.67 0.97 1.80
CA ALA A 163 13.67 2.21 2.59
C ALA A 163 12.63 2.21 3.73
N GLY A 164 11.43 1.69 3.47
CA GLY A 164 10.38 1.54 4.47
C GLY A 164 10.79 0.59 5.59
N TYR A 165 11.39 -0.55 5.24
CA TYR A 165 11.87 -1.52 6.22
C TYR A 165 13.00 -0.96 7.10
N LEU A 166 13.93 -0.20 6.51
CA LEU A 166 14.98 0.46 7.31
C LEU A 166 14.38 1.48 8.28
N LEU A 167 13.41 2.29 7.84
CA LEU A 167 12.73 3.25 8.70
C LEU A 167 11.97 2.58 9.85
N GLU A 168 11.23 1.50 9.57
CA GLU A 168 10.54 0.71 10.59
C GLU A 168 11.51 0.11 11.61
N SER A 169 12.66 -0.38 11.13
CA SER A 169 13.72 -0.94 11.99
C SER A 169 14.31 0.12 12.90
N ILE A 170 14.54 1.34 12.40
CA ILE A 170 15.05 2.46 13.19
C ILE A 170 13.97 2.94 14.18
N ASP A 171 12.71 3.03 13.77
CA ASP A 171 11.59 3.39 14.66
C ASP A 171 11.47 2.36 15.83
N ALA A 172 11.57 1.06 15.51
CA ALA A 172 11.57 0.00 16.53
C ALA A 172 12.76 0.09 17.48
N LEU A 173 13.95 0.35 16.94
CA LEU A 173 15.16 0.58 17.75
C LEU A 173 14.98 1.79 18.68
N ALA A 174 14.47 2.90 18.16
CA ALA A 174 14.25 4.12 18.95
C ALA A 174 13.27 3.88 20.12
N HIS A 175 12.21 3.12 19.91
CA HIS A 175 11.29 2.73 20.98
C HIS A 175 11.94 1.83 22.01
N ALA A 176 12.77 0.87 21.58
CA ALA A 176 13.51 0.01 22.50
C ALA A 176 14.55 0.78 23.32
N VAL A 177 15.21 1.78 22.70
CA VAL A 177 16.14 2.69 23.37
C VAL A 177 15.42 3.49 24.46
N LEU A 178 14.25 4.06 24.17
CA LEU A 178 13.46 4.79 25.17
C LEU A 178 13.04 3.89 26.33
N ALA A 179 12.55 2.68 26.05
CA ALA A 179 12.16 1.71 27.07
C ALA A 179 13.37 1.30 27.94
N LYS A 180 14.56 1.14 27.36
CA LYS A 180 15.77 0.84 28.09
C LYS A 180 16.20 2.03 28.96
N MET A 181 16.21 3.24 28.42
CA MET A 181 16.51 4.47 29.17
C MET A 181 15.58 4.62 30.39
N GLU A 182 14.28 4.33 30.22
CA GLU A 182 13.32 4.34 31.33
C GLU A 182 13.62 3.27 32.36
N ALA A 183 13.93 2.05 31.93
CA ALA A 183 14.34 0.94 32.83
C ALA A 183 15.63 1.21 33.58
N ASP A 184 16.58 1.91 32.95
CA ASP A 184 17.85 2.31 33.53
C ASP A 184 17.72 3.56 34.43
N GLY A 185 16.50 4.08 34.60
CA GLY A 185 16.18 5.19 35.51
C GLY A 185 16.56 6.58 34.93
N VAL A 186 16.77 6.71 33.62
CA VAL A 186 16.98 8.02 32.98
C VAL A 186 15.68 8.81 33.09
N PRO A 187 15.68 10.01 33.69
CA PRO A 187 14.44 10.79 33.86
C PRO A 187 13.95 11.32 32.53
N LEU A 188 13.12 10.52 31.85
CA LEU A 188 12.45 10.92 30.63
C LEU A 188 11.30 11.88 30.95
N VAL A 189 11.25 13.00 30.25
CA VAL A 189 10.11 13.90 30.31
C VAL A 189 9.04 13.33 29.37
N GLN A 190 8.00 12.70 29.95
CA GLN A 190 6.87 12.21 29.17
C GLN A 190 6.14 13.41 28.57
N GLU A 191 6.32 13.61 27.27
CA GLU A 191 5.34 14.32 26.45
C GLU A 191 4.43 13.28 25.81
N GLU A 192 3.13 13.53 25.86
CA GLU A 192 2.20 12.78 24.98
C GLU A 192 2.73 12.84 23.55
N PRO A 193 2.61 11.75 22.78
CA PRO A 193 3.26 11.66 21.48
C PRO A 193 2.77 12.79 20.58
N ILE A 194 3.64 13.75 20.34
CA ILE A 194 3.43 14.77 19.31
C ILE A 194 3.38 14.02 17.99
N ARG A 195 2.18 13.78 17.46
CA ARG A 195 2.01 13.39 16.08
C ARG A 195 2.63 14.49 15.23
N GLN A 196 3.84 14.24 14.74
CA GLN A 196 4.47 15.13 13.77
C GLN A 196 3.61 15.08 12.50
N ILE A 197 2.85 16.15 12.28
CA ILE A 197 2.23 16.41 10.99
C ILE A 197 3.37 16.91 10.10
N TYR A 198 3.88 16.04 9.22
CA TYR A 198 4.76 16.48 8.15
C TYR A 198 3.91 17.17 7.09
N PRO A 199 4.17 18.42 6.75
CA PRO A 199 3.68 18.96 5.49
C PRO A 199 4.45 18.26 4.37
N LYS A 200 3.82 17.34 3.67
CA LYS A 200 4.36 16.74 2.46
C LYS A 200 4.42 17.85 1.41
N ARG A 201 5.58 18.46 1.26
CA ARG A 201 5.86 19.44 0.21
C ARG A 201 5.83 18.68 -1.11
N LEU A 202 4.76 18.84 -1.88
CA LEU A 202 4.76 18.52 -3.29
C LEU A 202 5.33 19.74 -4.00
N GLU A 203 6.38 19.54 -4.79
CA GLU A 203 6.95 20.54 -5.68
C GLU A 203 5.87 21.08 -6.63
N PRO A 204 5.86 22.40 -6.95
CA PRO A 204 4.95 22.95 -7.95
C PRO A 204 5.40 22.48 -9.33
N GLY A 205 4.62 21.62 -9.97
CA GLY A 205 4.91 21.13 -11.32
C GLY A 205 4.13 19.92 -11.79
N SER A 206 3.15 19.41 -11.05
CA SER A 206 2.23 18.40 -11.58
C SER A 206 1.00 19.08 -12.19
N ASP A 207 0.62 18.67 -13.39
CA ASP A 207 -0.53 19.16 -14.18
C ASP A 207 -1.93 18.91 -13.56
N PHE A 208 -2.00 18.65 -12.26
CA PHE A 208 -3.24 18.59 -11.51
C PHE A 208 -3.45 19.91 -10.80
N GLY A 209 -4.52 20.61 -11.18
CA GLY A 209 -4.92 21.87 -10.57
C GLY A 209 -4.86 21.84 -9.04
N GLU A 210 -4.51 22.98 -8.47
CA GLU A 210 -4.29 23.16 -7.04
C GLU A 210 -5.52 22.75 -6.22
N ARG A 211 -5.31 22.02 -5.12
CA ARG A 211 -6.40 21.61 -4.23
C ARG A 211 -6.94 22.84 -3.46
N PRO A 212 -8.26 22.91 -3.19
CA PRO A 212 -8.85 24.03 -2.44
C PRO A 212 -8.14 24.32 -1.11
N GLY A 213 -7.74 23.28 -0.39
CA GLY A 213 -7.03 23.42 0.87
C GLY A 213 -5.59 23.90 0.72
N ASP A 214 -4.89 23.52 -0.34
CA ASP A 214 -3.50 23.98 -0.59
C ASP A 214 -3.49 25.47 -0.95
N GLU A 215 -4.48 25.94 -1.71
CA GLU A 215 -4.67 27.34 -2.00
C GLU A 215 -5.09 28.14 -0.76
N TYR A 216 -6.05 27.62 0.01
CA TYR A 216 -6.52 28.25 1.24
C TYR A 216 -5.44 28.36 2.31
N ASN A 217 -4.55 27.39 2.41
CA ASN A 217 -3.44 27.36 3.37
C ASN A 217 -2.40 28.47 3.15
N ARG A 218 -2.44 29.19 2.03
CA ARG A 218 -1.61 30.39 1.82
C ARG A 218 -2.20 31.64 2.46
N ASN A 219 -3.49 31.61 2.82
CA ASN A 219 -4.16 32.76 3.38
C ASN A 219 -3.81 32.91 4.86
N HIS A 220 -3.78 34.18 5.30
CA HIS A 220 -3.63 34.51 6.71
C HIS A 220 -4.97 34.25 7.44
N PRO A 221 -5.03 33.37 8.45
CA PRO A 221 -6.30 32.97 9.08
C PRO A 221 -6.82 33.98 10.12
N GLY A 222 -6.29 35.19 10.18
CA GLY A 222 -6.68 36.20 11.17
C GLY A 222 -8.13 36.64 11.10
N GLU A 223 -8.73 36.65 9.89
CA GLU A 223 -10.15 36.95 9.72
C GLU A 223 -11.03 35.82 10.28
N LEU A 224 -10.67 34.58 10.03
CA LEU A 224 -11.34 33.39 10.59
C LEU A 224 -11.28 33.43 12.13
N LEU A 225 -10.10 33.69 12.69
CA LEU A 225 -9.92 33.83 14.14
C LEU A 225 -10.79 34.93 14.73
N SER A 226 -10.81 36.10 14.11
CA SER A 226 -11.61 37.26 14.54
C SER A 226 -13.11 36.98 14.50
N ARG A 227 -13.59 36.28 13.46
CA ARG A 227 -14.98 35.82 13.31
C ARG A 227 -15.42 34.90 14.46
N HIS A 228 -14.50 34.08 14.97
CA HIS A 228 -14.72 33.21 16.12
C HIS A 228 -14.35 33.85 17.46
N GLY A 229 -14.26 35.19 17.53
CA GLY A 229 -14.09 35.96 18.76
C GLY A 229 -12.69 35.92 19.37
N TRP A 230 -11.67 35.47 18.62
CA TRP A 230 -10.30 35.62 19.04
C TRP A 230 -9.83 37.06 18.85
N ALA A 231 -9.04 37.58 19.79
CA ALA A 231 -8.50 38.94 19.75
C ALA A 231 -6.97 38.89 19.55
N LEU A 232 -6.48 39.64 18.55
CA LEU A 232 -5.06 39.90 18.36
C LEU A 232 -4.58 40.83 19.47
N ILE A 233 -3.57 40.41 20.25
CA ILE A 233 -3.04 41.18 21.40
C ILE A 233 -1.82 41.97 21.02
N GLY A 234 -1.06 41.49 20.05
CA GLY A 234 0.17 42.13 19.56
C GLY A 234 1.00 41.20 18.71
N THR A 235 1.99 41.77 18.05
CA THR A 235 2.90 41.05 17.15
C THR A 235 4.35 41.26 17.61
N ARG A 236 5.16 40.23 17.59
CA ARG A 236 6.60 40.30 17.89
C ARG A 236 7.39 39.56 16.80
N GLY A 237 7.99 40.32 15.89
CA GLY A 237 8.51 39.79 14.62
C GLY A 237 7.36 39.24 13.78
N ASP A 238 7.53 38.09 13.16
CA ASP A 238 6.50 37.42 12.34
C ASP A 238 5.51 36.60 13.17
N LYS A 239 5.55 36.72 14.50
CA LYS A 239 4.73 35.96 15.43
C LYS A 239 3.65 36.81 16.07
N GLU A 240 2.39 36.48 15.81
CA GLU A 240 1.21 37.08 16.38
C GLU A 240 0.78 36.36 17.66
N HIS A 241 0.30 37.13 18.63
CA HIS A 241 -0.22 36.65 19.90
C HIS A 241 -1.72 36.85 19.98
N TRP A 242 -2.45 35.77 20.16
CA TRP A 242 -3.90 35.77 20.15
C TRP A 242 -4.48 35.37 21.51
N ARG A 243 -5.60 35.99 21.85
CA ARG A 243 -6.38 35.73 23.07
C ARG A 243 -7.69 35.09 22.70
N ARG A 244 -8.02 33.97 23.36
CA ARG A 244 -9.29 33.28 23.16
C ARG A 244 -10.50 34.07 23.60
N PRO A 245 -11.70 33.77 23.06
CA PRO A 245 -12.98 34.30 23.56
C PRO A 245 -13.15 34.09 25.05
N GLY A 246 -13.71 35.07 25.74
CA GLY A 246 -14.02 35.02 27.17
C GLY A 246 -12.84 35.07 28.14
N LYS A 247 -11.60 35.32 27.67
CA LYS A 247 -10.43 35.55 28.52
C LYS A 247 -10.14 37.06 28.64
N ALA A 248 -9.97 37.57 29.87
CA ALA A 248 -9.76 39.00 30.10
C ALA A 248 -8.31 39.43 29.81
N GLU A 249 -7.31 38.61 30.21
CA GLU A 249 -5.89 38.96 30.10
C GLU A 249 -5.01 37.78 29.66
N GLY A 250 -3.84 38.07 29.09
CA GLY A 250 -2.81 37.09 28.68
C GLY A 250 -3.05 36.50 27.29
N ILE A 251 -2.10 35.68 26.84
CA ILE A 251 -2.04 35.04 25.52
C ILE A 251 -2.64 33.62 25.64
N SER A 252 -3.35 33.16 24.59
CA SER A 252 -3.93 31.82 24.54
C SER A 252 -3.47 31.03 23.34
N ALA A 253 -2.96 31.71 22.31
CA ALA A 253 -2.43 31.09 21.11
C ALA A 253 -1.41 31.99 20.43
N THR A 254 -0.62 31.41 19.52
CA THR A 254 0.25 32.16 18.61
C THR A 254 -0.05 31.76 17.17
N LEU A 255 0.13 32.69 16.25
CA LEU A 255 0.05 32.48 14.82
C LEU A 255 1.37 32.97 14.20
N SER A 256 2.05 32.10 13.45
CA SER A 256 3.32 32.43 12.81
C SER A 256 3.51 31.68 11.50
N PRO A 257 4.20 32.26 10.50
CA PRO A 257 4.53 31.54 9.29
C PRO A 257 5.63 30.51 9.55
N ILE A 258 5.37 29.27 9.19
CA ILE A 258 6.33 28.17 9.24
C ILE A 258 6.41 27.56 7.83
N ASN A 259 7.57 27.66 7.18
CA ASN A 259 7.78 27.18 5.80
C ASN A 259 6.76 27.73 4.78
N GLY A 260 6.34 29.00 4.94
CA GLY A 260 5.41 29.65 4.03
C GLY A 260 3.93 29.37 4.28
N VAL A 261 3.58 28.61 5.32
CA VAL A 261 2.21 28.36 5.77
C VAL A 261 2.00 28.99 7.14
N TRP A 262 0.87 29.65 7.35
CA TRP A 262 0.49 30.16 8.66
C TRP A 262 0.08 29.04 9.58
N VAL A 263 0.69 28.94 10.77
CA VAL A 263 0.38 27.92 11.79
C VAL A 263 -0.14 28.60 13.05
N PHE A 264 -1.38 28.29 13.38
CA PHE A 264 -2.02 28.68 14.62
C PHE A 264 -1.75 27.65 15.70
N TYR A 265 -1.07 28.01 16.77
CA TYR A 265 -0.73 27.10 17.88
C TYR A 265 -1.53 27.49 19.12
N ASN A 266 -2.44 26.59 19.56
CA ASN A 266 -3.31 26.80 20.72
C ASN A 266 -2.67 26.29 22.01
N PHE A 267 -2.55 27.15 23.04
CA PHE A 267 -2.08 26.78 24.39
C PHE A 267 -3.21 26.50 25.37
N SER A 268 -4.45 26.83 25.02
CA SER A 268 -5.57 26.81 25.94
C SER A 268 -6.38 25.52 25.86
N SER A 269 -6.59 24.85 26.98
CA SER A 269 -7.46 23.69 27.11
C SER A 269 -8.96 24.05 27.22
N SER A 270 -9.29 25.37 27.26
CA SER A 270 -10.68 25.84 27.47
C SER A 270 -11.37 26.25 26.19
N VAL A 271 -10.87 25.87 25.03
CA VAL A 271 -11.47 26.18 23.72
C VAL A 271 -12.11 24.92 23.18
N VAL A 272 -13.40 24.97 22.87
CA VAL A 272 -14.12 23.86 22.25
C VAL A 272 -13.61 23.69 20.82
N ASN A 273 -13.39 22.47 20.38
CA ASN A 273 -12.91 22.05 19.04
C ASN A 273 -11.43 22.38 18.72
N LEU A 274 -10.65 22.95 19.65
CA LEU A 274 -9.23 23.18 19.48
C LEU A 274 -8.45 22.53 20.62
N GLU A 275 -7.63 21.54 20.31
CA GLU A 275 -6.81 20.84 21.28
C GLU A 275 -5.67 21.74 21.79
N ALA A 276 -5.43 21.73 23.11
CA ALA A 276 -4.30 22.44 23.70
C ALA A 276 -2.97 21.81 23.28
N GLY A 277 -1.95 22.64 23.01
CA GLY A 277 -0.64 22.15 22.59
C GLY A 277 -0.56 21.73 21.12
N LYS A 278 -1.57 22.01 20.30
CA LYS A 278 -1.64 21.61 18.89
C LYS A 278 -1.55 22.81 17.95
N GLY A 279 -0.83 22.59 16.83
CA GLY A 279 -0.75 23.53 15.71
C GLY A 279 -1.77 23.18 14.63
N TYR A 280 -2.37 24.21 14.03
CA TYR A 280 -3.35 24.11 12.95
C TYR A 280 -2.89 24.99 11.79
N ASP A 281 -2.87 24.43 10.58
CA ASP A 281 -2.80 25.23 9.35
C ASP A 281 -4.17 25.89 9.09
N PRO A 282 -4.29 26.84 8.15
CA PRO A 282 -5.55 27.53 7.89
C PRO A 282 -6.72 26.60 7.57
N LEU A 283 -6.50 25.55 6.78
CA LEU A 283 -7.53 24.54 6.47
C LEU A 283 -7.92 23.71 7.69
N GLY A 284 -6.96 23.24 8.48
CA GLY A 284 -7.21 22.51 9.71
C GLY A 284 -7.89 23.38 10.77
N LEU A 285 -7.57 24.67 10.83
CA LEU A 285 -8.24 25.63 11.71
C LEU A 285 -9.69 25.88 11.27
N LEU A 286 -9.95 26.06 9.98
CA LEU A 286 -11.29 26.17 9.40
C LEU A 286 -12.12 24.93 9.73
N ALA A 287 -11.56 23.74 9.48
CA ALA A 287 -12.22 22.47 9.78
C ALA A 287 -12.59 22.37 11.27
N ALA A 288 -11.66 22.72 12.16
CA ALA A 288 -11.89 22.65 13.60
C ALA A 288 -12.97 23.64 14.09
N LEU A 289 -12.99 24.85 13.54
CA LEU A 289 -13.87 25.92 14.00
C LEU A 289 -15.27 25.86 13.36
N GLU A 290 -15.39 25.47 12.08
CA GLU A 290 -16.64 25.56 11.33
C GLU A 290 -17.21 24.22 10.84
N HIS A 291 -16.38 23.16 10.79
CA HIS A 291 -16.78 21.84 10.25
C HIS A 291 -16.56 20.69 11.23
N GLY A 292 -16.58 20.95 12.54
CA GLY A 292 -16.47 19.89 13.55
C GLY A 292 -15.20 19.05 13.51
N GLY A 293 -14.15 19.52 12.84
CA GLY A 293 -12.88 18.82 12.65
C GLY A 293 -12.78 18.02 11.33
N ASP A 294 -13.82 18.01 10.50
CA ASP A 294 -13.80 17.33 9.20
C ASP A 294 -13.13 18.20 8.12
N VAL A 295 -11.87 17.89 7.85
CA VAL A 295 -11.04 18.56 6.83
C VAL A 295 -11.60 18.34 5.42
N GLY A 296 -12.25 17.20 5.17
CA GLY A 296 -12.86 16.90 3.87
C GLY A 296 -14.10 17.76 3.60
N GLU A 297 -14.89 18.04 4.64
CA GLU A 297 -16.03 18.95 4.55
C GLU A 297 -15.59 20.40 4.38
N ALA A 298 -14.58 20.83 5.12
CA ALA A 298 -13.97 22.15 4.95
C ALA A 298 -13.42 22.37 3.53
N ALA A 299 -12.71 21.39 2.98
CA ALA A 299 -12.20 21.46 1.61
C ALA A 299 -13.32 21.49 0.55
N ARG A 300 -14.45 20.82 0.80
CA ARG A 300 -15.64 20.89 -0.08
C ARG A 300 -16.30 22.27 -0.02
N ALA A 301 -16.41 22.85 1.18
CA ALA A 301 -16.93 24.22 1.35
C ALA A 301 -16.06 25.23 0.62
N LEU A 302 -14.73 25.17 0.76
CA LEU A 302 -13.79 26.01 0.07
C LEU A 302 -13.88 25.91 -1.45
N ARG A 303 -14.15 24.72 -1.99
CA ARG A 303 -14.38 24.54 -3.43
C ARG A 303 -15.62 25.27 -3.91
N LEU A 304 -16.69 25.31 -3.12
CA LEU A 304 -17.90 26.08 -3.42
C LEU A 304 -17.65 27.59 -3.36
N GLU A 305 -16.70 28.03 -2.54
CA GLU A 305 -16.25 29.42 -2.44
C GLU A 305 -15.24 29.81 -3.54
N GLY A 306 -14.84 28.87 -4.41
CA GLY A 306 -13.99 29.12 -5.57
C GLY A 306 -12.50 28.85 -5.36
N PHE A 307 -12.11 28.24 -4.24
CA PHE A 307 -10.73 27.80 -4.01
C PHE A 307 -10.42 26.50 -4.76
N GLY A 308 -9.21 26.41 -5.27
CA GLY A 308 -8.71 25.32 -6.08
C GLY A 308 -8.85 25.61 -7.58
N ALA A 309 -7.84 25.27 -8.37
CA ALA A 309 -7.92 25.43 -9.82
C ALA A 309 -9.12 24.64 -10.32
N SER A 310 -9.96 25.27 -11.14
CA SER A 310 -11.06 24.62 -11.82
C SER A 310 -10.50 23.58 -12.80
N CYS A 311 -10.29 22.35 -12.31
CA CYS A 311 -10.32 21.19 -13.17
C CYS A 311 -11.73 21.15 -13.76
N SER A 312 -11.84 21.38 -15.04
CA SER A 312 -13.08 21.21 -15.81
C SER A 312 -13.42 19.72 -15.92
N PHE A 313 -13.66 19.09 -14.77
CA PHE A 313 -14.44 17.86 -14.66
C PHE A 313 -15.76 18.26 -14.01
N LEU A 314 -16.76 18.33 -14.86
CA LEU A 314 -18.13 18.72 -14.60
C LEU A 314 -18.67 18.07 -13.32
N VAL A 315 -18.68 18.83 -12.23
CA VAL A 315 -19.71 18.69 -11.22
C VAL A 315 -20.86 19.54 -11.73
N ALA A 316 -21.90 18.89 -12.25
CA ALA A 316 -23.11 19.59 -12.65
C ALA A 316 -23.80 20.08 -11.38
N ASP A 317 -23.77 21.38 -11.15
CA ASP A 317 -24.67 22.04 -10.23
C ASP A 317 -26.12 21.83 -10.64
N PRO A 318 -27.07 21.77 -9.68
CA PRO A 318 -28.49 21.72 -10.01
C PRO A 318 -28.90 23.01 -10.70
N MET A 319 -29.34 22.88 -11.94
CA MET A 319 -29.76 23.96 -12.83
C MET A 319 -30.84 24.87 -12.21
N PRO A 320 -30.67 26.18 -12.26
CA PRO A 320 -31.77 27.08 -12.50
C PRO A 320 -31.80 27.53 -13.95
N GLY A 321 -32.95 27.36 -14.58
CA GLY A 321 -33.50 28.11 -15.69
C GLY A 321 -32.60 28.54 -16.87
N LEU A 322 -32.87 27.94 -18.01
CA LEU A 322 -32.39 28.34 -19.34
C LEU A 322 -32.26 29.87 -19.55
N ASN A 323 -31.08 30.25 -20.03
CA ASN A 323 -31.05 31.32 -21.03
C ASN A 323 -29.97 30.98 -22.10
N THR A 324 -30.44 30.69 -23.30
CA THR A 324 -29.67 30.50 -24.52
C THR A 324 -29.13 31.86 -24.98
N ASN A 325 -27.80 31.99 -25.04
CA ASN A 325 -27.03 32.67 -26.09
C ASN A 325 -25.67 33.10 -25.57
N ARG A 326 -24.63 32.41 -26.06
CA ARG A 326 -23.36 33.04 -26.43
C ARG A 326 -22.43 32.07 -27.17
N ASN A 327 -22.37 32.29 -28.45
CA ASN A 327 -21.24 32.19 -29.36
C ASN A 327 -20.14 31.15 -29.12
N THR A 328 -20.23 30.11 -29.94
CA THR A 328 -19.11 29.39 -30.57
C THR A 328 -17.97 30.30 -31.01
N LYS A 329 -16.79 30.14 -30.38
CA LYS A 329 -15.44 30.29 -30.97
C LYS A 329 -14.42 29.88 -29.89
N ASN A 330 -14.03 28.63 -29.93
CA ASN A 330 -12.72 28.08 -29.62
C ASN A 330 -12.80 26.54 -29.65
N ALA A 331 -13.06 26.05 -30.83
CA ALA A 331 -12.73 24.68 -31.21
C ALA A 331 -11.34 24.77 -31.85
N GLU A 332 -10.33 24.24 -31.13
CA GLU A 332 -9.08 23.72 -31.68
C GLU A 332 -8.04 23.58 -30.56
N ARG A 333 -8.20 22.55 -29.76
CA ARG A 333 -7.12 21.74 -29.18
C ARG A 333 -7.73 20.36 -28.94
N GLY A 334 -7.47 19.45 -29.85
CA GLY A 334 -7.94 18.08 -29.78
C GLY A 334 -7.33 17.37 -28.57
N LEU A 335 -8.10 17.26 -27.50
CA LEU A 335 -7.91 16.23 -26.48
C LEU A 335 -8.52 14.96 -27.09
N VAL A 336 -7.66 14.01 -27.43
CA VAL A 336 -8.08 12.64 -27.73
C VAL A 336 -8.64 12.07 -26.43
N GLU A 337 -9.96 12.10 -26.25
CA GLU A 337 -10.62 11.31 -25.21
C GLU A 337 -10.36 9.83 -25.51
N ILE A 338 -9.55 9.19 -24.68
CA ILE A 338 -9.40 7.73 -24.70
C ILE A 338 -10.76 7.16 -24.29
N PRO A 339 -11.44 6.37 -25.13
CA PRO A 339 -12.75 5.81 -24.81
C PRO A 339 -12.66 4.95 -23.55
N ARG A 340 -13.48 5.20 -22.54
CA ARG A 340 -13.54 4.35 -21.33
C ARG A 340 -13.96 2.94 -21.76
N PRO A 341 -13.25 1.89 -21.28
CA PRO A 341 -13.60 0.51 -21.61
C PRO A 341 -15.02 0.17 -21.12
N THR A 342 -15.71 -0.67 -21.85
CA THR A 342 -17.04 -1.17 -21.50
C THR A 342 -16.94 -2.61 -20.97
N SER A 343 -18.00 -3.13 -20.36
CA SER A 343 -18.07 -4.54 -19.94
C SER A 343 -17.87 -5.54 -21.08
N ASN A 344 -18.03 -5.11 -22.35
CA ASN A 344 -17.80 -5.93 -23.53
C ASN A 344 -16.32 -6.02 -23.92
N ASP A 345 -15.44 -5.22 -23.32
CA ASP A 345 -14.00 -5.23 -23.58
C ASP A 345 -13.24 -6.21 -22.68
N LEU A 346 -13.95 -6.99 -21.85
CA LEU A 346 -13.35 -8.00 -21.00
C LEU A 346 -12.82 -9.18 -21.82
N GLU A 347 -11.51 -9.39 -21.78
CA GLU A 347 -10.89 -10.58 -22.32
C GLU A 347 -11.47 -11.84 -21.66
N PRO A 348 -11.75 -12.92 -22.42
CA PRO A 348 -12.14 -14.20 -21.84
C PRO A 348 -11.00 -14.73 -20.94
N PHE A 349 -11.36 -15.64 -20.03
CA PHE A 349 -10.35 -16.32 -19.22
C PHE A 349 -9.41 -17.12 -20.12
N PRO A 350 -8.09 -17.09 -19.94
CA PRO A 350 -7.16 -17.87 -20.74
C PRO A 350 -7.31 -19.35 -20.41
N GLU A 351 -7.93 -20.11 -21.30
CA GLU A 351 -8.28 -21.54 -21.11
C GLU A 351 -7.07 -22.39 -20.75
N GLU A 352 -5.90 -22.05 -21.27
CA GLU A 352 -4.63 -22.71 -20.94
C GLU A 352 -4.23 -22.55 -19.47
N CYS A 353 -4.69 -21.49 -18.80
CA CYS A 353 -4.43 -21.30 -17.37
C CYS A 353 -5.29 -22.20 -16.48
N LEU A 354 -6.36 -22.79 -17.01
CA LEU A 354 -7.17 -23.77 -16.28
C LEU A 354 -6.44 -25.10 -16.09
N ARG A 355 -5.35 -25.33 -16.81
CA ARG A 355 -4.53 -26.54 -16.73
C ARG A 355 -3.24 -26.21 -15.98
N ALA A 356 -3.18 -26.60 -14.72
CA ALA A 356 -1.99 -26.52 -13.89
C ALA A 356 -1.70 -27.92 -13.36
N PRO A 357 -0.67 -28.61 -13.87
CA PRO A 357 -0.45 -30.03 -13.60
C PRO A 357 -0.18 -30.32 -12.12
N GLY A 358 -0.51 -31.55 -11.70
CA GLY A 358 -0.27 -32.03 -10.34
C GLY A 358 -1.42 -31.75 -9.37
N PHE A 359 -1.11 -31.27 -8.18
CA PHE A 359 -2.08 -31.03 -7.11
C PHE A 359 -3.27 -30.18 -7.56
N LEU A 360 -2.98 -29.05 -8.24
CA LEU A 360 -4.03 -28.13 -8.69
C LEU A 360 -4.99 -28.81 -9.66
N GLU A 361 -4.48 -29.61 -10.60
CA GLU A 361 -5.30 -30.34 -11.56
C GLU A 361 -6.19 -31.38 -10.85
N LEU A 362 -5.63 -32.14 -9.90
CA LEU A 362 -6.37 -33.12 -9.11
C LEU A 362 -7.52 -32.47 -8.32
N VAL A 363 -7.29 -31.32 -7.71
CA VAL A 363 -8.33 -30.58 -6.98
C VAL A 363 -9.39 -30.03 -7.94
N CYS A 364 -8.98 -29.45 -9.09
CA CYS A 364 -9.91 -28.97 -10.10
C CYS A 364 -10.78 -30.10 -10.66
N ASP A 365 -10.20 -31.23 -10.98
CA ASP A 365 -10.92 -32.39 -11.49
C ASP A 365 -11.92 -32.95 -10.47
N TYR A 366 -11.51 -33.07 -9.21
CA TYR A 366 -12.39 -33.49 -8.14
C TYR A 366 -13.55 -32.52 -7.96
N ASN A 367 -13.24 -31.21 -7.93
CA ASN A 367 -14.24 -30.14 -7.84
C ASN A 367 -15.25 -30.22 -9.01
N LEU A 368 -14.77 -30.30 -10.24
CA LEU A 368 -15.63 -30.30 -11.43
C LEU A 368 -16.45 -31.59 -11.59
N ARG A 369 -15.94 -32.75 -11.11
CA ARG A 369 -16.69 -34.02 -11.12
C ARG A 369 -17.84 -34.02 -10.13
N THR A 370 -17.64 -33.45 -8.95
CA THR A 370 -18.63 -33.44 -7.87
C THR A 370 -19.62 -32.29 -7.96
N ALA A 371 -19.30 -31.22 -8.74
CA ALA A 371 -20.15 -30.06 -8.87
C ALA A 371 -21.41 -30.31 -9.71
N SER A 372 -22.56 -29.84 -9.22
CA SER A 372 -23.78 -29.74 -10.01
C SER A 372 -23.73 -28.60 -11.06
N ARG A 373 -22.92 -27.60 -10.86
CA ARG A 373 -22.66 -26.48 -11.77
C ARG A 373 -21.16 -26.31 -11.93
N LYS A 374 -20.64 -26.71 -13.08
CA LYS A 374 -19.21 -26.76 -13.35
C LYS A 374 -18.67 -25.36 -13.67
N GLN A 375 -17.83 -24.81 -12.79
CA GLN A 375 -17.21 -23.50 -12.90
C GLN A 375 -15.68 -23.64 -12.83
N PRO A 376 -15.00 -23.86 -13.98
CA PRO A 376 -13.57 -24.16 -13.99
C PRO A 376 -12.70 -23.07 -13.36
N GLU A 377 -13.03 -21.80 -13.58
CA GLU A 377 -12.29 -20.68 -13.02
C GLU A 377 -12.38 -20.64 -11.49
N LEU A 378 -13.57 -20.89 -10.94
CA LEU A 378 -13.76 -20.97 -9.50
C LEU A 378 -13.09 -22.19 -8.89
N ALA A 379 -13.06 -23.31 -9.63
CA ALA A 379 -12.35 -24.52 -9.22
C ALA A 379 -10.85 -24.25 -9.10
N LEU A 380 -10.24 -23.56 -10.07
CA LEU A 380 -8.83 -23.18 -10.01
C LEU A 380 -8.56 -22.22 -8.83
N GLY A 381 -9.41 -21.21 -8.61
CA GLY A 381 -9.27 -20.33 -7.45
C GLY A 381 -9.33 -21.06 -6.12
N ALA A 382 -10.26 -22.02 -5.96
CA ALA A 382 -10.35 -22.87 -4.78
C ALA A 382 -9.12 -23.77 -4.60
N ALA A 383 -8.61 -24.36 -5.69
CA ALA A 383 -7.42 -25.21 -5.68
C ALA A 383 -6.17 -24.43 -5.27
N LEU A 384 -5.99 -23.20 -5.78
CA LEU A 384 -4.90 -22.31 -5.40
C LEU A 384 -4.94 -21.96 -3.91
N ALA A 385 -6.11 -21.63 -3.38
CA ALA A 385 -6.28 -21.32 -1.97
C ALA A 385 -5.98 -22.56 -1.10
N LEU A 386 -6.40 -23.76 -1.52
CA LEU A 386 -6.10 -24.99 -0.82
C LEU A 386 -4.60 -25.30 -0.82
N LEU A 387 -3.94 -25.28 -1.97
CA LEU A 387 -2.50 -25.56 -2.05
C LEU A 387 -1.71 -24.52 -1.23
N SER A 388 -2.12 -23.26 -1.28
CA SER A 388 -1.53 -22.17 -0.49
C SER A 388 -1.54 -22.48 1.02
N VAL A 389 -2.68 -22.88 1.59
CA VAL A 389 -2.73 -23.19 3.04
C VAL A 389 -2.04 -24.51 3.39
N VAL A 390 -2.06 -25.47 2.48
CA VAL A 390 -1.43 -26.79 2.68
C VAL A 390 0.10 -26.66 2.72
N THR A 391 0.70 -25.90 1.82
CA THR A 391 2.14 -25.57 1.83
C THR A 391 2.51 -24.67 3.01
N GLY A 392 1.63 -23.77 3.39
CA GLY A 392 1.76 -22.92 4.57
C GLY A 392 2.98 -21.99 4.55
N ASN A 393 3.42 -21.60 5.72
CA ASN A 393 4.61 -20.73 5.91
C ASN A 393 5.95 -21.46 5.75
N ARG A 394 5.95 -22.67 5.21
CA ARG A 394 7.13 -23.56 5.13
C ARG A 394 7.87 -23.46 3.82
N VAL A 395 7.18 -23.12 2.74
CA VAL A 395 7.76 -23.03 1.41
C VAL A 395 7.95 -21.57 1.02
N LYS A 396 9.14 -21.26 0.55
CA LYS A 396 9.50 -19.95 0.04
C LYS A 396 10.33 -20.06 -1.24
N SER A 397 10.31 -19.03 -2.05
CA SER A 397 11.27 -18.84 -3.14
C SER A 397 12.00 -17.51 -2.97
N PHE A 398 13.12 -17.39 -3.63
CA PHE A 398 13.83 -16.11 -3.76
C PHE A 398 14.05 -15.82 -5.25
N VAL A 399 13.20 -14.99 -5.78
CA VAL A 399 13.28 -14.45 -7.13
C VAL A 399 13.21 -12.95 -7.00
N ASN A 400 14.36 -12.30 -6.92
CA ASN A 400 14.52 -10.88 -6.60
C ASN A 400 14.13 -10.49 -5.15
N HIS A 401 13.13 -11.11 -4.58
CA HIS A 401 12.70 -10.96 -3.17
C HIS A 401 12.13 -12.28 -2.62
N THR A 402 12.10 -12.40 -1.29
CA THR A 402 11.53 -13.59 -0.65
C THR A 402 10.01 -13.61 -0.80
N THR A 403 9.50 -14.69 -1.36
CA THR A 403 8.07 -14.90 -1.63
C THR A 403 7.59 -16.18 -0.95
N TYR A 404 6.41 -16.11 -0.35
CA TYR A 404 5.70 -17.24 0.26
C TYR A 404 4.41 -17.55 -0.52
N THR A 405 3.76 -18.67 -0.19
CA THR A 405 2.59 -19.17 -0.93
C THR A 405 1.25 -18.54 -0.52
N ASN A 406 1.20 -17.64 0.46
CA ASN A 406 -0.04 -17.06 0.98
C ASN A 406 -0.79 -16.22 -0.06
N LEU A 407 -2.01 -16.63 -0.40
CA LEU A 407 -2.86 -15.96 -1.40
C LEU A 407 -4.14 -15.39 -0.81
N TYR A 408 -4.65 -14.33 -1.43
CA TYR A 408 -6.01 -13.85 -1.27
C TYR A 408 -6.78 -14.09 -2.57
N VAL A 409 -7.75 -14.97 -2.51
CA VAL A 409 -8.53 -15.43 -3.67
C VAL A 409 -9.99 -15.06 -3.47
N LEU A 410 -10.59 -14.47 -4.50
CA LEU A 410 -12.00 -14.08 -4.52
C LEU A 410 -12.72 -14.81 -5.66
N GLY A 411 -13.80 -15.52 -5.33
CA GLY A 411 -14.65 -16.22 -6.29
C GLY A 411 -15.98 -15.47 -6.47
N LEU A 412 -16.22 -14.93 -7.65
CA LEU A 412 -17.42 -14.16 -7.96
C LEU A 412 -18.37 -14.95 -8.86
N ALA A 413 -19.59 -15.17 -8.38
CA ALA A 413 -20.63 -15.81 -9.19
C ALA A 413 -22.03 -15.35 -8.81
N PRO A 414 -22.97 -15.30 -9.78
CA PRO A 414 -24.37 -15.02 -9.48
C PRO A 414 -24.95 -16.02 -8.47
N THR A 415 -25.99 -15.60 -7.75
CA THR A 415 -26.69 -16.48 -6.82
C THR A 415 -27.17 -17.75 -7.53
N GLY A 416 -26.86 -18.90 -6.94
CA GLY A 416 -27.20 -20.20 -7.52
C GLY A 416 -26.30 -20.67 -8.67
N ALA A 417 -25.20 -19.97 -9.00
CA ALA A 417 -24.26 -20.39 -10.03
C ALA A 417 -23.16 -21.37 -9.55
N GLY A 418 -23.18 -21.79 -8.26
CA GLY A 418 -22.28 -22.81 -7.75
C GLY A 418 -21.05 -22.28 -7.02
N LYS A 419 -21.04 -21.03 -6.55
CA LYS A 419 -19.88 -20.39 -5.86
C LYS A 419 -19.42 -21.10 -4.59
N ASP A 420 -20.33 -21.79 -3.89
CA ASP A 420 -20.04 -22.41 -2.58
C ASP A 420 -19.31 -23.76 -2.69
N HIS A 421 -19.34 -24.37 -3.87
CA HIS A 421 -18.83 -25.72 -4.07
C HIS A 421 -17.33 -25.80 -3.76
N GLY A 422 -16.52 -24.83 -4.21
CA GLY A 422 -15.08 -24.78 -3.93
C GLY A 422 -14.73 -24.77 -2.46
N ARG A 423 -15.51 -24.04 -1.61
CA ARG A 423 -15.32 -24.04 -0.15
C ARG A 423 -15.59 -25.41 0.47
N LYS A 424 -16.68 -26.07 0.04
CA LYS A 424 -17.04 -27.42 0.50
C LYS A 424 -15.98 -28.44 0.13
N ILE A 425 -15.44 -28.38 -1.10
CA ILE A 425 -14.38 -29.27 -1.58
C ILE A 425 -13.10 -29.08 -0.77
N ASN A 426 -12.67 -27.84 -0.53
CA ASN A 426 -11.48 -27.55 0.27
C ASN A 426 -11.63 -28.11 1.69
N GLN A 427 -12.78 -27.93 2.33
CA GLN A 427 -13.06 -28.49 3.64
C GLN A 427 -13.00 -30.02 3.62
N ALA A 428 -13.71 -30.68 2.69
CA ALA A 428 -13.74 -32.14 2.60
C ALA A 428 -12.33 -32.73 2.43
N ILE A 429 -11.47 -32.08 1.61
CA ILE A 429 -10.10 -32.55 1.41
C ILE A 429 -9.27 -32.37 2.69
N LEU A 430 -9.38 -31.23 3.38
CA LEU A 430 -8.66 -30.99 4.63
C LEU A 430 -9.11 -31.95 5.74
N ASP A 431 -10.42 -32.19 5.88
CA ASP A 431 -10.98 -33.12 6.87
C ASP A 431 -10.54 -34.53 6.59
N ALA A 432 -10.61 -35.00 5.32
CA ALA A 432 -10.15 -36.32 4.92
C ALA A 432 -8.64 -36.55 5.14
N ALA A 433 -7.85 -35.48 5.01
CA ALA A 433 -6.41 -35.53 5.29
C ALA A 433 -6.07 -35.44 6.79
N GLY A 434 -7.04 -35.14 7.67
CA GLY A 434 -6.85 -34.99 9.11
C GLY A 434 -6.30 -33.58 9.48
N HIS A 435 -6.53 -32.58 8.65
CA HIS A 435 -6.02 -31.20 8.80
C HIS A 435 -7.12 -30.16 8.77
N GLY A 436 -8.31 -30.48 9.30
CA GLY A 436 -9.44 -29.55 9.42
C GLY A 436 -9.12 -28.28 10.24
N GLU A 437 -8.11 -28.35 11.14
CA GLU A 437 -7.63 -27.18 11.93
C GLU A 437 -7.06 -26.03 11.09
N LEU A 438 -6.70 -26.31 9.83
CA LEU A 438 -6.24 -25.26 8.90
C LEU A 438 -7.36 -24.37 8.41
N GLN A 439 -8.61 -24.75 8.60
CA GLN A 439 -9.76 -23.97 8.18
C GLN A 439 -10.28 -23.12 9.33
N GLY A 440 -10.31 -21.81 9.11
CA GLY A 440 -10.85 -20.82 10.04
C GLY A 440 -12.33 -20.54 9.84
N ALA A 441 -12.79 -19.46 10.47
CA ALA A 441 -14.18 -19.04 10.44
C ALA A 441 -14.65 -18.59 9.04
N THR A 442 -15.91 -18.93 8.73
CA THR A 442 -16.58 -18.52 7.46
C THR A 442 -17.08 -17.07 7.47
N ARG A 443 -17.03 -16.40 8.59
CA ARG A 443 -17.43 -14.99 8.75
C ARG A 443 -16.38 -14.21 9.54
N LEU A 444 -16.00 -13.06 9.03
CA LEU A 444 -15.08 -12.16 9.70
C LEU A 444 -15.88 -11.19 10.59
N GLY A 445 -15.69 -11.29 11.89
CA GLY A 445 -16.39 -10.47 12.88
C GLY A 445 -15.62 -9.21 13.29
N SER A 446 -14.30 -9.31 13.40
CA SER A 446 -13.44 -8.20 13.83
C SER A 446 -11.97 -8.47 13.54
N HIS A 447 -11.15 -7.41 13.56
CA HIS A 447 -9.70 -7.46 13.56
C HIS A 447 -9.16 -8.42 14.64
N ALA A 448 -9.57 -8.21 15.90
CA ALA A 448 -9.13 -9.03 17.03
C ALA A 448 -9.47 -10.53 16.86
N GLY A 449 -10.58 -10.84 16.20
CA GLY A 449 -10.97 -12.22 15.91
C GLY A 449 -9.99 -12.92 14.96
N ILE A 450 -9.51 -12.21 13.93
CA ILE A 450 -8.50 -12.73 13.00
C ILE A 450 -7.17 -12.96 13.74
N ILE A 451 -6.72 -12.01 14.54
CA ILE A 451 -5.50 -12.11 15.32
C ILE A 451 -5.57 -13.28 16.31
N SER A 452 -6.70 -13.44 17.02
CA SER A 452 -6.86 -14.56 17.96
C SER A 452 -6.88 -15.93 17.26
N ALA A 453 -7.43 -16.02 16.05
CA ALA A 453 -7.40 -17.24 15.27
C ALA A 453 -5.99 -17.60 14.82
N LEU A 454 -5.21 -16.60 14.34
CA LEU A 454 -3.83 -16.77 13.93
C LEU A 454 -2.87 -17.05 15.09
N GLU A 455 -3.17 -16.54 16.29
CA GLU A 455 -2.41 -16.89 17.52
C GLU A 455 -2.56 -18.38 17.87
N GLN A 456 -3.74 -18.95 17.65
CA GLN A 456 -3.99 -20.38 17.87
C GLN A 456 -3.43 -21.23 16.73
N GLN A 457 -3.63 -20.80 15.48
CA GLN A 457 -3.21 -21.49 14.27
C GLN A 457 -2.57 -20.50 13.29
N PRO A 458 -1.23 -20.38 13.30
CA PRO A 458 -0.51 -19.41 12.46
C PRO A 458 -0.68 -19.60 10.96
N THR A 459 -0.96 -20.81 10.49
CA THR A 459 -1.30 -21.12 9.10
C THR A 459 -2.79 -21.35 8.98
N LEU A 460 -3.53 -20.47 8.31
CA LEU A 460 -4.98 -20.47 8.34
C LEU A 460 -5.59 -20.11 6.99
N LEU A 461 -6.58 -20.88 6.55
CA LEU A 461 -7.48 -20.56 5.45
C LEU A 461 -8.77 -19.95 6.01
N LEU A 462 -9.07 -18.71 5.63
CA LEU A 462 -10.36 -18.07 5.91
C LEU A 462 -11.31 -18.25 4.72
N PRO A 463 -12.27 -19.19 4.77
CA PRO A 463 -13.22 -19.43 3.70
C PRO A 463 -14.46 -18.51 3.85
N VAL A 464 -14.28 -17.22 3.58
CA VAL A 464 -15.29 -16.20 3.86
C VAL A 464 -16.47 -16.30 2.88
N ASP A 465 -17.66 -16.50 3.44
CA ASP A 465 -18.90 -16.45 2.68
C ASP A 465 -19.44 -15.02 2.62
N GLU A 466 -19.95 -14.63 1.44
CA GLU A 466 -20.50 -13.30 1.15
C GLU A 466 -19.55 -12.17 1.58
N ILE A 467 -18.29 -12.22 1.10
CA ILE A 467 -17.30 -11.17 1.41
C ILE A 467 -17.76 -9.77 0.94
N GLY A 468 -18.65 -9.70 -0.05
CA GLY A 468 -19.27 -8.45 -0.47
C GLY A 468 -20.07 -7.78 0.64
N ASP A 469 -20.78 -8.55 1.47
CA ASP A 469 -21.51 -8.02 2.64
C ASP A 469 -20.57 -7.40 3.68
N LEU A 470 -19.38 -7.98 3.85
CA LEU A 470 -18.34 -7.40 4.72
C LEU A 470 -17.89 -6.04 4.19
N LEU A 471 -17.59 -5.94 2.89
CA LEU A 471 -17.18 -4.70 2.25
C LEU A 471 -18.27 -3.63 2.31
N GLN A 472 -19.54 -4.02 2.08
CA GLN A 472 -20.69 -3.11 2.20
C GLN A 472 -20.88 -2.62 3.65
N ARG A 473 -20.70 -3.49 4.65
CA ARG A 473 -20.76 -3.10 6.07
C ARG A 473 -19.63 -2.13 6.42
N ILE A 474 -18.42 -2.35 5.93
CA ILE A 474 -17.28 -1.43 6.10
C ILE A 474 -17.60 -0.07 5.46
N LYS A 475 -18.14 -0.06 4.23
CA LYS A 475 -18.53 1.15 3.51
C LYS A 475 -19.66 1.92 4.20
N GLY A 476 -20.67 1.22 4.72
CA GLY A 476 -21.88 1.82 5.30
C GLY A 476 -21.77 2.16 6.79
N SER A 477 -20.78 1.64 7.52
CA SER A 477 -20.72 1.78 8.97
C SER A 477 -20.10 3.10 9.45
N GLY A 478 -19.29 3.77 8.62
CA GLY A 478 -18.58 4.99 9.03
C GLY A 478 -17.94 4.82 10.42
N SER A 479 -18.21 5.74 11.35
CA SER A 479 -17.72 5.68 12.73
C SER A 479 -18.46 4.65 13.63
N LYS A 480 -19.53 3.99 13.14
CA LYS A 480 -20.36 3.09 13.94
C LYS A 480 -19.79 1.69 14.13
N ALA A 481 -18.86 1.25 13.30
CA ALA A 481 -18.20 -0.06 13.43
C ALA A 481 -16.69 0.03 13.14
N PRO A 482 -15.92 0.75 13.96
CA PRO A 482 -14.48 0.96 13.73
C PRO A 482 -13.68 -0.37 13.71
N TYR A 483 -14.15 -1.39 14.42
CA TYR A 483 -13.53 -2.72 14.45
C TYR A 483 -13.60 -3.49 13.13
N LEU A 484 -14.51 -3.13 12.21
CA LEU A 484 -14.56 -3.67 10.85
C LEU A 484 -13.68 -2.88 9.89
N ALA A 485 -13.57 -1.57 10.07
CA ALA A 485 -12.84 -0.68 9.19
C ALA A 485 -11.33 -0.99 9.14
N THR A 486 -10.77 -1.59 10.18
CA THR A 486 -9.37 -1.98 10.26
C THR A 486 -9.04 -3.33 9.59
N ILE A 487 -10.04 -4.13 9.20
CA ILE A 487 -9.81 -5.44 8.57
C ILE A 487 -9.05 -5.33 7.23
N PRO A 488 -9.38 -4.40 6.31
CA PRO A 488 -8.61 -4.26 5.07
C PRO A 488 -7.13 -3.97 5.30
N ASP A 489 -6.80 -3.13 6.27
CA ASP A 489 -5.42 -2.79 6.63
C ASP A 489 -4.69 -3.99 7.24
N LEU A 490 -5.36 -4.70 8.15
CA LEU A 490 -4.82 -5.94 8.71
C LEU A 490 -4.50 -6.96 7.61
N LEU A 491 -5.38 -7.16 6.65
CA LEU A 491 -5.13 -8.08 5.54
C LEU A 491 -3.92 -7.66 4.71
N LYS A 492 -3.73 -6.36 4.44
CA LYS A 492 -2.55 -5.84 3.74
C LYS A 492 -1.26 -6.13 4.51
N ILE A 493 -1.26 -5.96 5.83
CA ILE A 493 -0.10 -6.22 6.69
C ILE A 493 0.19 -7.72 6.74
N LEU A 494 -0.81 -8.56 7.00
CA LEU A 494 -0.64 -10.01 7.11
C LEU A 494 -0.16 -10.66 5.81
N LYS A 495 -0.45 -10.05 4.65
CA LYS A 495 0.06 -10.52 3.35
C LYS A 495 1.58 -10.58 3.30
N HIS A 496 2.27 -9.69 4.01
CA HIS A 496 3.72 -9.58 4.04
C HIS A 496 4.36 -10.00 5.39
N ALA A 497 3.57 -10.52 6.32
CA ALA A 497 4.05 -10.91 7.65
C ALA A 497 4.64 -12.33 7.70
N VAL A 498 4.51 -13.12 6.64
CA VAL A 498 5.03 -14.50 6.58
C VAL A 498 6.55 -14.47 6.68
N GLY A 499 7.11 -15.38 7.48
CA GLY A 499 8.55 -15.49 7.73
C GLY A 499 9.06 -14.54 8.81
N ARG A 500 8.20 -13.73 9.43
CA ARG A 500 8.53 -12.79 10.50
C ARG A 500 7.59 -12.97 11.69
N ASN A 501 8.02 -12.51 12.87
CA ASN A 501 7.12 -12.41 14.02
C ASN A 501 6.26 -11.16 13.85
N TYR A 502 4.94 -11.36 13.91
CA TYR A 502 3.96 -10.28 13.86
C TYR A 502 3.43 -9.99 15.27
N LYS A 503 3.43 -8.73 15.66
CA LYS A 503 2.90 -8.28 16.96
C LYS A 503 1.74 -7.31 16.73
N ASP A 504 0.65 -7.52 17.44
CA ASP A 504 -0.52 -6.67 17.40
C ASP A 504 -0.97 -6.31 18.81
N ALA A 505 -1.36 -5.04 18.99
CA ALA A 505 -1.91 -4.54 20.25
C ALA A 505 -3.45 -4.64 20.21
N VAL A 506 -4.00 -5.63 20.92
CA VAL A 506 -5.46 -5.82 21.02
C VAL A 506 -5.98 -5.12 22.26
N LEU A 507 -6.94 -4.19 22.11
CA LEU A 507 -7.49 -3.34 23.18
C LEU A 507 -7.91 -4.08 24.46
N SER A 508 -8.34 -5.34 24.37
CA SER A 508 -8.77 -6.15 25.53
C SER A 508 -7.82 -7.26 25.93
N GLY A 509 -6.67 -7.43 25.24
CA GLY A 509 -5.80 -8.62 25.43
C GLY A 509 -4.29 -8.34 25.47
N GLY A 510 -3.88 -7.08 25.52
CA GLY A 510 -2.45 -6.74 25.47
C GLY A 510 -1.81 -6.96 24.09
N VAL A 511 -0.49 -7.12 24.06
CA VAL A 511 0.25 -7.41 22.82
C VAL A 511 0.18 -8.90 22.54
N LYS A 512 -0.32 -9.26 21.36
CA LYS A 512 -0.34 -10.63 20.85
C LYS A 512 0.79 -10.81 19.84
N GLU A 513 1.54 -11.90 19.97
CA GLU A 513 2.63 -12.23 19.07
C GLU A 513 2.32 -13.51 18.29
N ILE A 514 2.45 -13.43 16.97
CA ILE A 514 2.21 -14.56 16.05
C ILE A 514 3.49 -14.82 15.29
N VAL A 515 4.01 -16.04 15.39
CA VAL A 515 5.23 -16.44 14.68
C VAL A 515 4.89 -16.80 13.24
N SER A 516 5.45 -16.05 12.28
CA SER A 516 5.30 -16.30 10.84
C SER A 516 3.84 -16.56 10.41
N PRO A 517 2.91 -15.61 10.62
CA PRO A 517 1.52 -15.82 10.24
C PRO A 517 1.37 -16.03 8.74
N HIS A 518 0.68 -17.11 8.35
CA HIS A 518 0.40 -17.44 6.96
C HIS A 518 -1.11 -17.46 6.76
N LEU A 519 -1.67 -16.31 6.38
CA LEU A 519 -3.09 -16.17 6.15
C LEU A 519 -3.42 -16.37 4.67
N VAL A 520 -4.33 -17.27 4.39
CA VAL A 520 -4.95 -17.45 3.08
C VAL A 520 -6.41 -17.03 3.17
N LEU A 521 -6.84 -16.18 2.26
CA LEU A 521 -8.23 -15.77 2.14
C LEU A 521 -8.86 -16.43 0.93
N TYR A 522 -9.97 -17.12 1.12
CA TYR A 522 -10.84 -17.57 0.02
C TYR A 522 -12.25 -17.00 0.22
N GLY A 523 -12.50 -15.85 -0.39
CA GLY A 523 -13.78 -15.13 -0.29
C GLY A 523 -14.69 -15.46 -1.46
N THR A 524 -15.97 -15.72 -1.19
CA THR A 524 -16.98 -15.91 -2.25
C THR A 524 -18.10 -14.90 -2.10
N THR A 525 -18.63 -14.37 -3.23
CA THR A 525 -19.78 -13.46 -3.23
C THR A 525 -20.37 -13.31 -4.64
N THR A 526 -21.43 -12.50 -4.76
CA THR A 526 -21.96 -12.10 -6.07
C THR A 526 -21.13 -10.95 -6.67
N PRO A 527 -21.03 -10.86 -8.01
CA PRO A 527 -20.33 -9.75 -8.65
C PRO A 527 -20.86 -8.38 -8.23
N ASP A 528 -22.17 -8.18 -8.25
CA ASP A 528 -22.77 -6.91 -7.84
C ASP A 528 -22.47 -6.58 -6.37
N GLY A 529 -22.61 -7.57 -5.47
CA GLY A 529 -22.30 -7.41 -4.04
C GLY A 529 -20.84 -7.03 -3.78
N PHE A 530 -19.92 -7.56 -4.57
CA PHE A 530 -18.50 -7.25 -4.48
C PHE A 530 -18.17 -5.83 -4.97
N TRP A 531 -18.52 -5.54 -6.24
CA TRP A 531 -18.14 -4.27 -6.86
C TRP A 531 -18.84 -3.06 -6.25
N GLU A 532 -20.11 -3.21 -5.82
CA GLU A 532 -20.84 -2.17 -5.10
C GLU A 532 -20.33 -1.96 -3.66
N GLY A 533 -19.80 -3.02 -3.04
CA GLY A 533 -19.21 -2.97 -1.69
C GLY A 533 -17.86 -2.29 -1.64
N LEU A 534 -17.10 -2.26 -2.76
CA LEU A 534 -15.82 -1.58 -2.83
C LEU A 534 -15.97 -0.06 -2.85
N THR A 535 -15.09 0.61 -2.12
CA THR A 535 -14.88 2.04 -2.26
C THR A 535 -13.70 2.31 -3.20
N PHE A 536 -13.70 3.45 -3.86
CA PHE A 536 -12.57 3.90 -4.67
C PHE A 536 -11.27 3.97 -3.85
N GLY A 537 -11.36 4.40 -2.59
CA GLY A 537 -10.23 4.41 -1.64
C GLY A 537 -9.64 3.02 -1.41
N GLN A 538 -10.47 2.02 -1.10
CA GLN A 538 -9.99 0.64 -0.86
C GLN A 538 -9.30 0.01 -2.07
N ALA A 539 -9.73 0.36 -3.27
CA ALA A 539 -9.08 -0.07 -4.50
C ALA A 539 -7.71 0.59 -4.68
N ARG A 540 -7.62 1.90 -4.43
CA ARG A 540 -6.37 2.66 -4.50
C ARG A 540 -5.38 2.26 -3.40
N ASP A 541 -5.87 1.93 -2.20
CA ASP A 541 -5.04 1.57 -1.04
C ASP A 541 -4.37 0.20 -1.15
N GLY A 542 -4.49 -0.46 -2.30
CA GLY A 542 -3.73 -1.65 -2.66
C GLY A 542 -4.26 -2.98 -2.08
N LEU A 543 -5.44 -3.03 -1.44
CA LEU A 543 -6.03 -4.31 -1.03
C LEU A 543 -6.39 -5.15 -2.26
N LEU A 544 -7.03 -4.52 -3.25
CA LEU A 544 -7.51 -5.23 -4.44
C LEU A 544 -6.38 -5.79 -5.30
N SER A 545 -5.27 -5.06 -5.43
CA SER A 545 -4.09 -5.55 -6.18
C SER A 545 -3.41 -6.77 -5.55
N ARG A 546 -3.68 -7.06 -4.27
CA ARG A 546 -3.22 -8.26 -3.55
C ARG A 546 -4.15 -9.45 -3.68
N CYS A 547 -5.32 -9.27 -4.31
CA CYS A 547 -6.32 -10.31 -4.49
C CYS A 547 -6.31 -10.85 -5.92
N LEU A 548 -6.47 -12.16 -6.06
CA LEU A 548 -6.78 -12.82 -7.34
C LEU A 548 -8.30 -12.98 -7.44
N VAL A 549 -8.90 -12.44 -8.49
CA VAL A 549 -10.36 -12.45 -8.67
C VAL A 549 -10.75 -13.41 -9.78
N PHE A 550 -11.45 -14.47 -9.44
CA PHE A 550 -11.98 -15.46 -10.38
C PHE A 550 -13.48 -15.25 -10.53
N GLU A 551 -13.93 -14.95 -11.75
CA GLU A 551 -15.34 -14.79 -12.06
C GLU A 551 -15.87 -16.05 -12.76
N SER A 552 -17.07 -16.50 -12.37
CA SER A 552 -17.73 -17.62 -13.01
C SER A 552 -18.18 -17.29 -14.44
N ARG A 553 -18.42 -18.31 -15.24
CA ARG A 553 -19.07 -18.20 -16.57
C ARG A 553 -20.56 -17.85 -16.48
N GLY A 554 -21.05 -17.48 -15.29
CA GLY A 554 -22.46 -17.21 -15.05
C GLY A 554 -23.27 -18.50 -14.86
N TYR A 555 -24.49 -18.52 -15.38
CA TYR A 555 -25.36 -19.68 -15.28
C TYR A 555 -24.99 -20.74 -16.31
N VAL A 556 -24.43 -21.84 -15.85
CA VAL A 556 -24.10 -23.00 -16.66
C VAL A 556 -25.19 -24.10 -16.52
N LYS A 557 -25.22 -25.04 -17.46
CA LYS A 557 -26.12 -26.18 -17.41
C LYS A 557 -25.91 -26.99 -16.13
N VAL A 558 -27.01 -27.33 -15.47
CA VAL A 558 -26.96 -28.20 -14.28
C VAL A 558 -26.63 -29.61 -14.72
N THR A 559 -25.67 -30.24 -14.06
CA THR A 559 -25.30 -31.64 -14.20
C THR A 559 -25.64 -32.37 -12.90
N GLN A 560 -25.73 -33.70 -12.97
CA GLN A 560 -25.89 -34.49 -11.76
C GLN A 560 -24.65 -34.34 -10.87
N ALA A 561 -24.84 -33.93 -9.63
CA ALA A 561 -23.78 -33.93 -8.63
C ALA A 561 -23.41 -35.38 -8.27
N ILE A 562 -22.13 -35.63 -8.06
CA ILE A 562 -21.61 -36.92 -7.60
C ILE A 562 -21.15 -36.74 -6.16
N ASP A 563 -21.73 -37.54 -5.26
CA ASP A 563 -21.25 -37.62 -3.89
C ASP A 563 -20.08 -38.62 -3.86
N GLN A 564 -18.89 -38.12 -3.71
CA GLN A 564 -17.64 -38.87 -3.75
C GLN A 564 -16.66 -38.32 -2.74
N GLU A 565 -16.04 -39.21 -1.97
CA GLU A 565 -14.92 -38.85 -1.09
C GLU A 565 -13.72 -38.30 -1.87
N PRO A 566 -12.89 -37.46 -1.24
CA PRO A 566 -11.66 -36.96 -1.86
C PRO A 566 -10.75 -38.11 -2.32
N PRO A 567 -10.15 -38.02 -3.51
CA PRO A 567 -9.24 -39.04 -4.01
C PRO A 567 -8.06 -39.28 -3.05
N GLU A 568 -7.76 -40.57 -2.78
CA GLU A 568 -6.70 -40.95 -1.84
C GLU A 568 -5.33 -40.35 -2.19
N GLY A 569 -5.01 -40.24 -3.50
CA GLY A 569 -3.77 -39.62 -3.96
C GLY A 569 -3.69 -38.13 -3.57
N LEU A 570 -4.83 -37.42 -3.63
CA LEU A 570 -4.91 -36.00 -3.21
C LEU A 570 -4.76 -35.90 -1.68
N VAL A 571 -5.41 -36.75 -0.92
CA VAL A 571 -5.28 -36.80 0.54
C VAL A 571 -3.82 -37.04 0.96
N ARG A 572 -3.14 -38.00 0.29
CA ARG A 572 -1.71 -38.24 0.53
C ARG A 572 -0.81 -37.08 0.24
N LEU A 573 -1.07 -36.30 -0.82
CA LEU A 573 -0.30 -35.08 -1.13
C LEU A 573 -0.51 -34.00 -0.06
N VAL A 574 -1.72 -33.80 0.46
CA VAL A 574 -1.97 -32.91 1.58
C VAL A 574 -1.17 -33.34 2.82
N GLN A 575 -1.23 -34.65 3.15
CA GLN A 575 -0.49 -35.20 4.27
C GLN A 575 1.02 -35.11 4.10
N PHE A 576 1.54 -35.30 2.88
CA PHE A 576 2.96 -35.08 2.55
C PHE A 576 3.38 -33.65 2.89
N TRP A 577 2.73 -32.65 2.34
CA TRP A 577 3.05 -31.25 2.62
C TRP A 577 2.98 -30.88 4.11
N ARG A 578 2.12 -31.58 4.87
CA ARG A 578 1.95 -31.30 6.30
C ARG A 578 2.91 -32.10 7.20
N ARG A 579 3.36 -33.28 6.77
CA ARG A 579 4.28 -34.17 7.55
C ARG A 579 5.74 -33.96 7.19
N GLU A 580 6.07 -34.04 5.91
CA GLU A 580 7.47 -34.08 5.44
C GLU A 580 8.19 -32.76 5.79
N PHE A 581 7.50 -31.66 5.69
CA PHE A 581 8.07 -30.34 5.95
C PHE A 581 7.63 -29.77 7.31
N GLY A 582 7.00 -30.55 8.15
CA GLY A 582 6.51 -30.15 9.45
C GLY A 582 7.15 -30.96 10.58
N GLY A 583 7.96 -30.34 11.42
CA GLY A 583 8.30 -30.94 12.71
C GLY A 583 7.01 -31.26 13.47
N GLY A 584 6.83 -32.54 13.87
CA GLY A 584 5.70 -32.95 14.71
C GLY A 584 5.78 -32.28 16.06
N GLY A 585 4.79 -31.48 16.43
CA GLY A 585 4.70 -30.82 17.71
C GLY A 585 3.90 -29.53 17.67
N ASN A 586 3.52 -29.04 18.83
CA ASN A 586 2.78 -27.80 18.99
C ASN A 586 3.61 -26.64 18.40
N LEU A 587 3.18 -26.03 17.28
CA LEU A 587 3.90 -25.05 16.46
C LEU A 587 4.27 -23.75 17.20
N ARG A 588 3.93 -23.59 18.48
CA ARG A 588 4.26 -22.43 19.29
C ARG A 588 5.78 -22.25 19.54
N ASP A 589 6.56 -23.35 19.48
CA ASP A 589 7.96 -23.34 19.96
C ASP A 589 8.98 -23.77 18.88
N ILE A 590 8.57 -24.10 17.65
CA ILE A 590 9.46 -24.59 16.61
C ILE A 590 9.64 -23.50 15.54
N LYS A 591 10.87 -23.03 15.35
CA LYS A 591 11.26 -22.25 14.16
C LYS A 591 10.91 -23.09 12.92
N ALA A 592 9.98 -22.59 12.10
CA ALA A 592 9.60 -23.24 10.86
C ALA A 592 10.87 -23.47 10.00
N THR A 593 11.20 -24.72 9.72
CA THR A 593 12.25 -25.04 8.76
C THR A 593 11.70 -24.72 7.37
N HIS A 594 12.21 -23.67 6.74
CA HIS A 594 11.77 -23.26 5.42
C HIS A 594 12.44 -24.10 4.34
N ILE A 595 11.65 -24.54 3.37
CA ILE A 595 12.12 -25.12 2.12
C ILE A 595 12.23 -23.96 1.13
N SER A 596 13.42 -23.78 0.60
CA SER A 596 13.64 -22.83 -0.51
C SER A 596 13.39 -23.58 -1.82
N ALA A 597 12.38 -23.17 -2.57
CA ALA A 597 12.19 -23.67 -3.93
C ALA A 597 13.37 -23.23 -4.79
N GLU A 598 13.81 -24.11 -5.66
CA GLU A 598 14.79 -23.79 -6.71
C GLU A 598 14.08 -23.11 -7.88
N ILE A 599 14.86 -22.44 -8.73
CA ILE A 599 14.37 -21.82 -9.95
C ILE A 599 15.33 -22.10 -11.11
N GLU A 600 14.78 -22.49 -12.26
CA GLU A 600 15.54 -22.64 -13.49
C GLU A 600 16.03 -21.26 -13.99
N GLN A 601 17.22 -21.23 -14.58
CA GLN A 601 17.86 -19.97 -15.01
C GLN A 601 17.02 -19.20 -16.04
N ASP A 602 16.38 -19.88 -16.95
CA ASP A 602 15.50 -19.29 -17.96
C ASP A 602 14.16 -18.79 -17.36
N ALA A 603 13.64 -19.49 -16.37
CA ALA A 603 12.48 -19.01 -15.57
C ALA A 603 12.81 -17.72 -14.81
N TYR A 604 14.02 -17.67 -14.23
CA TYR A 604 14.50 -16.47 -13.54
C TYR A 604 14.64 -15.27 -14.50
N GLN A 605 15.29 -15.45 -15.63
CA GLN A 605 15.42 -14.39 -16.64
C GLN A 605 14.05 -13.94 -17.15
N ARG A 606 13.14 -14.89 -17.38
CA ARG A 606 11.77 -14.59 -17.82
C ARG A 606 11.00 -13.76 -16.80
N PHE A 607 11.22 -14.00 -15.51
CA PHE A 607 10.64 -13.18 -14.44
C PHE A 607 11.18 -11.76 -14.45
N LEU A 608 12.50 -11.56 -14.56
CA LEU A 608 13.12 -10.23 -14.61
C LEU A 608 12.61 -9.39 -15.78
N GLU A 609 12.48 -10.00 -16.97
CA GLU A 609 11.86 -9.35 -18.13
C GLU A 609 10.42 -8.92 -17.84
N HIS A 610 9.64 -9.80 -17.21
CA HIS A 610 8.26 -9.51 -16.84
C HIS A 610 8.17 -8.38 -15.81
N GLU A 611 8.98 -8.42 -14.76
CA GLU A 611 9.01 -7.39 -13.72
C GLU A 611 9.34 -6.01 -14.30
N SER A 612 10.32 -5.93 -15.23
CA SER A 612 10.62 -4.71 -15.96
C SER A 612 9.42 -4.21 -16.77
N GLN A 613 8.75 -5.09 -17.53
CA GLN A 613 7.54 -4.74 -18.31
C GLN A 613 6.40 -4.22 -17.41
N ILE A 614 6.23 -4.80 -16.22
CA ILE A 614 5.25 -4.34 -15.24
C ILE A 614 5.63 -2.96 -14.69
N GLY A 615 6.92 -2.73 -14.42
CA GLY A 615 7.42 -1.42 -14.01
C GLY A 615 7.13 -0.32 -15.04
N ASP A 616 7.44 -0.57 -16.32
CA ASP A 616 7.12 0.34 -17.42
C ASP A 616 5.62 0.60 -17.54
N LYS A 617 4.82 -0.46 -17.38
CA LYS A 617 3.36 -0.36 -17.41
C LYS A 617 2.83 0.47 -16.25
N GLN A 618 3.37 0.28 -15.05
CA GLN A 618 2.99 1.03 -13.86
C GLN A 618 3.31 2.53 -14.01
N VAL A 619 4.46 2.87 -14.58
CA VAL A 619 4.84 4.26 -14.87
C VAL A 619 3.88 4.86 -15.88
N SER A 620 3.68 4.22 -17.02
CA SER A 620 2.81 4.74 -18.10
C SER A 620 1.35 4.90 -17.70
N GLU A 621 0.80 3.97 -16.89
CA GLU A 621 -0.56 4.11 -16.36
C GLU A 621 -0.62 5.16 -15.25
N GLY A 622 0.45 5.31 -14.45
CA GLY A 622 0.52 6.29 -13.37
C GLY A 622 0.51 7.74 -13.82
N GLU A 623 1.00 8.01 -15.03
CA GLU A 623 0.92 9.33 -15.67
C GLU A 623 -0.52 9.76 -15.95
N THR A 624 -1.41 8.80 -16.20
CA THR A 624 -2.81 9.04 -16.56
C THR A 624 -3.77 8.77 -15.41
N ASP A 625 -3.54 7.72 -14.65
CA ASP A 625 -4.41 7.27 -13.55
C ASP A 625 -3.63 6.55 -12.44
N PRO A 626 -3.39 7.21 -11.29
CA PRO A 626 -2.70 6.61 -10.16
C PRO A 626 -3.36 5.34 -9.60
N MET A 627 -4.67 5.17 -9.77
CA MET A 627 -5.38 3.96 -9.34
C MET A 627 -4.99 2.76 -10.21
N ARG A 628 -4.89 2.95 -11.54
CA ARG A 628 -4.45 1.88 -12.45
C ARG A 628 -3.02 1.46 -12.14
N ALA A 629 -2.12 2.43 -11.88
CA ALA A 629 -0.76 2.14 -11.43
C ALA A 629 -0.75 1.32 -10.14
N ALA A 630 -1.62 1.64 -9.18
CA ALA A 630 -1.76 0.89 -7.93
C ALA A 630 -2.23 -0.57 -8.16
N LEU A 631 -3.08 -0.83 -9.14
CA LEU A 631 -3.48 -2.19 -9.51
C LEU A 631 -2.32 -3.00 -10.12
N TRP A 632 -1.45 -2.38 -10.92
CA TRP A 632 -0.27 -3.02 -11.50
C TRP A 632 0.84 -3.28 -10.46
N SER A 633 0.88 -2.53 -9.35
CA SER A 633 1.98 -2.55 -8.38
C SER A 633 2.30 -3.91 -7.75
N ARG A 634 1.35 -4.85 -7.75
CA ARG A 634 1.51 -6.18 -7.15
C ARG A 634 1.51 -7.32 -8.16
N THR A 635 1.49 -7.02 -9.45
CA THR A 635 1.40 -8.04 -10.50
C THR A 635 2.64 -8.95 -10.52
N ALA A 636 3.85 -8.39 -10.38
CA ALA A 636 5.08 -9.18 -10.31
C ALA A 636 5.12 -10.06 -9.05
N GLU A 637 4.69 -9.55 -7.89
CA GLU A 637 4.57 -10.32 -6.64
C GLU A 637 3.58 -11.48 -6.80
N ASN A 638 2.38 -11.21 -7.33
CA ASN A 638 1.38 -12.24 -7.60
C ASN A 638 1.91 -13.29 -8.59
N THR A 639 2.66 -12.87 -9.62
CA THR A 639 3.33 -13.78 -10.57
C THR A 639 4.27 -14.74 -9.84
N ASN A 640 5.11 -14.20 -8.98
CA ASN A 640 6.08 -15.00 -8.24
C ASN A 640 5.41 -16.02 -7.30
N GLN A 641 4.33 -15.61 -6.61
CA GLN A 641 3.52 -16.50 -5.78
C GLN A 641 2.85 -17.62 -6.60
N LEU A 642 2.29 -17.28 -7.76
CA LEU A 642 1.65 -18.23 -8.65
C LEU A 642 2.66 -19.24 -9.24
N ALA A 643 3.85 -18.77 -9.65
CA ALA A 643 4.92 -19.63 -10.14
C ALA A 643 5.41 -20.61 -9.05
N LEU A 644 5.56 -20.13 -7.81
CA LEU A 644 5.90 -20.98 -6.67
C LEU A 644 4.83 -22.03 -6.40
N LEU A 645 3.55 -21.66 -6.45
CA LEU A 645 2.44 -22.62 -6.27
C LEU A 645 2.35 -23.62 -7.43
N ALA A 646 2.62 -23.22 -8.67
CA ALA A 646 2.68 -24.13 -9.81
C ALA A 646 3.80 -25.15 -9.62
N ALA A 647 4.98 -24.73 -9.17
CA ALA A 647 6.08 -25.63 -8.83
C ALA A 647 5.70 -26.58 -7.68
N CYS A 648 5.08 -26.08 -6.61
CA CYS A 648 4.58 -26.90 -5.50
C CYS A 648 3.51 -27.91 -5.97
N SER A 649 2.68 -27.54 -6.93
CA SER A 649 1.63 -28.42 -7.49
C SER A 649 2.21 -29.66 -8.17
N ARG A 650 3.40 -29.59 -8.75
CA ARG A 650 4.06 -30.68 -9.46
C ARG A 650 4.81 -31.64 -8.54
N VAL A 651 4.96 -31.32 -7.27
CA VAL A 651 5.55 -32.22 -6.27
C VAL A 651 4.66 -33.44 -6.08
N MET A 652 5.23 -34.64 -6.25
CA MET A 652 4.52 -35.90 -6.25
C MET A 652 4.44 -36.56 -4.88
N GLY A 653 5.14 -35.99 -3.88
CA GLY A 653 5.16 -36.49 -2.51
C GLY A 653 6.27 -37.51 -2.23
N GLU A 654 7.35 -37.50 -3.00
CA GLU A 654 8.52 -38.32 -2.74
C GLU A 654 9.39 -37.72 -1.63
N PRO A 655 9.98 -38.53 -0.74
CA PRO A 655 10.83 -38.02 0.33
C PRO A 655 11.99 -37.15 -0.18
N GLY A 656 12.13 -35.93 0.37
CA GLY A 656 13.17 -35.00 0.00
C GLY A 656 12.94 -34.24 -1.32
N GLU A 657 11.79 -34.44 -1.95
CA GLU A 657 11.42 -33.68 -3.16
C GLU A 657 11.18 -32.21 -2.83
N ILE A 658 11.83 -31.30 -3.57
CA ILE A 658 11.70 -29.86 -3.41
C ILE A 658 11.06 -29.25 -4.66
N PRO A 659 10.27 -28.17 -4.51
CA PRO A 659 9.72 -27.46 -5.67
C PRO A 659 10.83 -26.82 -6.51
N VAL A 660 10.71 -26.95 -7.83
CA VAL A 660 11.58 -26.28 -8.81
C VAL A 660 10.71 -25.47 -9.75
N ILE A 661 10.86 -24.14 -9.72
CA ILE A 661 10.13 -23.23 -10.61
C ILE A 661 10.72 -23.33 -12.02
N SER A 662 9.97 -23.93 -12.94
CA SER A 662 10.36 -24.06 -14.33
C SER A 662 9.91 -22.86 -15.17
N LEU A 663 10.46 -22.73 -16.38
CA LEU A 663 10.02 -21.73 -17.36
C LEU A 663 8.53 -21.87 -17.68
N SER A 664 7.98 -23.10 -17.70
CA SER A 664 6.55 -23.31 -17.93
C SER A 664 5.68 -22.78 -16.78
N ASP A 665 6.10 -22.98 -15.53
CA ASP A 665 5.41 -22.46 -14.34
C ASP A 665 5.42 -20.92 -14.36
N MET A 666 6.57 -20.33 -14.70
CA MET A 666 6.72 -18.89 -14.78
C MET A 666 5.83 -18.29 -15.89
N ASN A 667 5.81 -18.88 -17.08
CA ASN A 667 4.96 -18.41 -18.18
C ASN A 667 3.47 -18.55 -17.87
N TRP A 668 3.06 -19.64 -17.21
CA TRP A 668 1.68 -19.81 -16.74
C TRP A 668 1.31 -18.73 -15.72
N ALA A 669 2.17 -18.47 -14.76
CA ALA A 669 1.96 -17.45 -13.71
C ALA A 669 1.88 -16.03 -14.29
N ILE A 670 2.79 -15.68 -15.22
CA ILE A 670 2.79 -14.39 -15.94
C ILE A 670 1.47 -14.18 -16.71
N ARG A 671 1.02 -15.22 -17.41
CA ARG A 671 -0.23 -15.14 -18.19
C ARG A 671 -1.44 -14.91 -17.29
N LEU A 672 -1.54 -15.68 -16.21
CA LEU A 672 -2.65 -15.57 -15.27
C LEU A 672 -2.64 -14.22 -14.53
N SER A 673 -1.50 -13.79 -13.99
CA SER A 673 -1.39 -12.54 -13.24
C SER A 673 -1.65 -11.30 -14.12
N ASN A 674 -1.14 -11.27 -15.34
CA ASN A 674 -1.41 -10.19 -16.30
C ASN A 674 -2.89 -10.12 -16.68
N TRP A 675 -3.53 -11.27 -16.94
CA TRP A 675 -4.96 -11.32 -17.24
C TRP A 675 -5.77 -10.81 -16.05
N GLN A 676 -5.44 -11.26 -14.83
CA GLN A 676 -6.08 -10.80 -13.58
C GLN A 676 -6.00 -9.27 -13.45
N THR A 677 -4.81 -8.69 -13.60
CA THR A 677 -4.63 -7.25 -13.44
C THR A 677 -5.36 -6.44 -14.51
N ARG A 678 -5.27 -6.84 -15.80
CA ARG A 678 -6.03 -6.17 -16.88
C ARG A 678 -7.54 -6.21 -16.62
N ARG A 679 -8.05 -7.37 -16.17
CA ARG A 679 -9.46 -7.51 -15.84
C ARG A 679 -9.88 -6.63 -14.67
N LEU A 680 -9.04 -6.53 -13.62
CA LEU A 680 -9.27 -5.63 -12.48
C LEU A 680 -9.32 -4.16 -12.92
N VAL A 681 -8.40 -3.72 -13.78
CA VAL A 681 -8.41 -2.36 -14.34
C VAL A 681 -9.74 -2.08 -15.03
N ILE A 682 -10.19 -2.95 -15.96
CA ILE A 682 -11.45 -2.77 -16.66
C ILE A 682 -12.65 -2.80 -15.70
N ARG A 683 -12.65 -3.69 -14.71
CA ARG A 683 -13.72 -3.76 -13.71
C ARG A 683 -13.79 -2.53 -12.82
N MET A 684 -12.64 -1.99 -12.43
CA MET A 684 -12.60 -0.73 -11.67
C MET A 684 -13.19 0.42 -12.49
N ASP A 685 -12.76 0.56 -13.75
CA ASP A 685 -13.27 1.61 -14.63
C ASP A 685 -14.78 1.51 -14.85
N THR A 686 -15.32 0.28 -14.91
CA THR A 686 -16.73 0.05 -15.28
C THR A 686 -17.68 -0.17 -14.10
N GLN A 687 -17.18 -0.61 -12.92
CA GLN A 687 -18.06 -1.04 -11.82
C GLN A 687 -17.91 -0.22 -10.55
N VAL A 688 -16.70 0.29 -10.23
CA VAL A 688 -16.47 1.02 -8.98
C VAL A 688 -16.65 2.51 -9.19
N ALA A 689 -17.52 3.10 -8.40
CA ALA A 689 -17.90 4.49 -8.52
C ALA A 689 -17.05 5.41 -7.64
N GLU A 690 -16.65 6.55 -8.19
CA GLU A 690 -15.99 7.63 -7.45
C GLU A 690 -16.99 8.46 -6.63
N SER A 691 -18.23 8.56 -7.13
CA SER A 691 -19.33 9.30 -6.51
C SER A 691 -20.67 8.58 -6.75
N ASP A 692 -21.71 8.98 -6.02
CA ASP A 692 -23.06 8.44 -6.22
C ASP A 692 -23.55 8.67 -7.65
N TRP A 693 -23.24 9.83 -8.24
CA TRP A 693 -23.58 10.15 -9.62
C TRP A 693 -22.85 9.27 -10.63
N ASP A 694 -21.52 9.11 -10.47
CA ASP A 694 -20.72 8.20 -11.31
C ASP A 694 -21.24 6.76 -11.21
N GLY A 695 -21.67 6.34 -10.02
CA GLY A 695 -22.31 5.03 -9.81
C GLY A 695 -23.62 4.87 -10.60
N ILE A 696 -24.44 5.89 -10.65
CA ILE A 696 -25.69 5.89 -11.45
C ILE A 696 -25.35 5.79 -12.93
N VAL A 697 -24.40 6.60 -13.42
CA VAL A 697 -23.97 6.60 -14.83
C VAL A 697 -23.41 5.25 -15.23
N LYS A 698 -22.48 4.68 -14.47
CA LYS A 698 -21.88 3.35 -14.71
C LYS A 698 -22.93 2.23 -14.70
N LYS A 699 -23.89 2.27 -13.76
CA LYS A 699 -25.04 1.33 -13.76
C LYS A 699 -25.89 1.44 -15.03
N CYS A 700 -26.13 2.64 -15.52
CA CYS A 700 -26.86 2.86 -16.77
C CYS A 700 -26.07 2.32 -17.96
N GLN A 701 -24.76 2.65 -18.07
CA GLN A 701 -23.90 2.16 -19.16
C GLN A 701 -23.85 0.63 -19.21
N ASN A 702 -23.69 -0.03 -18.06
CA ASN A 702 -23.62 -1.50 -17.96
C ASN A 702 -24.94 -2.23 -18.30
N LYS A 703 -26.08 -1.53 -18.26
CA LYS A 703 -27.40 -2.10 -18.61
C LYS A 703 -27.85 -1.71 -20.02
N LEU A 704 -27.14 -0.79 -20.69
CA LEU A 704 -27.39 -0.39 -22.06
C LEU A 704 -26.67 -1.32 -23.05
N PHE A 705 -27.36 -1.70 -24.09
CA PHE A 705 -26.81 -2.33 -25.31
C PHE A 705 -27.62 -1.89 -26.54
N ASP A 706 -27.00 -1.98 -27.70
CA ASP A 706 -27.66 -1.54 -28.93
C ASP A 706 -28.96 -2.30 -29.18
N GLY A 707 -30.02 -1.56 -29.45
CA GLY A 707 -31.35 -2.12 -29.70
C GLY A 707 -32.14 -2.50 -28.44
N ILE A 708 -31.66 -2.23 -27.21
CA ILE A 708 -32.46 -2.40 -26.01
C ILE A 708 -33.67 -1.44 -26.04
N THR A 709 -34.86 -1.94 -25.67
CA THR A 709 -36.03 -1.05 -25.57
C THR A 709 -35.97 -0.19 -24.32
N LEU A 710 -36.50 1.05 -24.38
CA LEU A 710 -36.61 1.94 -23.23
C LEU A 710 -37.38 1.27 -22.08
N ARG A 711 -38.40 0.45 -22.38
CA ARG A 711 -39.14 -0.31 -21.36
C ARG A 711 -38.24 -1.34 -20.65
N GLU A 712 -37.48 -2.10 -21.41
CA GLU A 712 -36.54 -3.09 -20.88
C GLU A 712 -35.42 -2.44 -20.08
N PHE A 713 -34.85 -1.35 -20.58
CA PHE A 713 -33.85 -0.57 -19.88
C PHE A 713 -34.38 -0.07 -18.54
N ARG A 714 -35.54 0.55 -18.46
CA ARG A 714 -36.20 0.98 -17.24
C ARG A 714 -36.44 -0.20 -16.24
N ARG A 715 -36.79 -1.37 -16.77
CA ARG A 715 -36.95 -2.59 -15.97
C ARG A 715 -35.61 -3.01 -15.31
N ARG A 716 -34.53 -2.94 -16.06
CA ARG A 716 -33.18 -3.31 -15.58
C ARG A 716 -32.58 -2.28 -14.63
N THR A 717 -33.05 -1.04 -14.67
CA THR A 717 -32.60 0.08 -13.85
C THR A 717 -33.63 0.51 -12.81
N LYS A 718 -34.58 -0.35 -12.45
CA LYS A 718 -35.68 -0.03 -11.52
C LYS A 718 -35.25 0.45 -10.14
N ALA A 719 -34.01 0.16 -9.71
CA ALA A 719 -33.44 0.61 -8.45
C ALA A 719 -32.97 2.08 -8.49
N ILE A 720 -32.86 2.69 -9.67
CA ILE A 720 -32.48 4.08 -9.87
C ILE A 720 -33.74 4.95 -9.86
N LYS A 721 -33.71 6.08 -9.17
CA LYS A 721 -34.82 7.03 -9.16
C LYS A 721 -35.08 7.53 -10.59
N PRO A 722 -36.36 7.71 -11.00
CA PRO A 722 -36.69 8.11 -12.37
C PRO A 722 -35.97 9.39 -12.85
N GLN A 723 -35.86 10.38 -11.98
CA GLN A 723 -35.18 11.64 -12.29
C GLN A 723 -33.67 11.44 -12.56
N ASP A 724 -33.00 10.63 -11.71
CA ASP A 724 -31.58 10.32 -11.86
C ASP A 724 -31.33 9.49 -13.12
N LEU A 725 -32.24 8.56 -13.44
CA LEU A 725 -32.20 7.78 -14.67
C LEU A 725 -32.33 8.66 -15.92
N ASP A 726 -33.27 9.59 -15.93
CA ASP A 726 -33.47 10.52 -17.05
C ASP A 726 -32.26 11.46 -17.22
N ASN A 727 -31.65 11.92 -16.12
CA ASN A 727 -30.43 12.71 -16.14
C ASN A 727 -29.24 11.89 -16.66
N ALA A 728 -29.08 10.65 -16.22
CA ALA A 728 -28.03 9.76 -16.73
C ALA A 728 -28.17 9.47 -18.23
N VAL A 729 -29.40 9.25 -18.73
CA VAL A 729 -29.63 9.06 -20.16
C VAL A 729 -29.28 10.33 -20.95
N LYS A 730 -29.66 11.52 -20.47
CA LYS A 730 -29.27 12.80 -21.08
C LYS A 730 -27.76 12.98 -21.14
N TYR A 731 -27.07 12.69 -20.02
CA TYR A 731 -25.62 12.76 -19.95
C TYR A 731 -24.97 11.79 -20.93
N LEU A 732 -25.40 10.52 -20.96
CA LEU A 732 -24.88 9.50 -21.86
C LEU A 732 -25.12 9.84 -23.33
N THR A 733 -26.20 10.56 -23.63
CA THR A 733 -26.46 11.08 -24.98
C THR A 733 -25.51 12.25 -25.29
N ALA A 734 -25.30 13.14 -24.34
CA ALA A 734 -24.42 14.32 -24.51
C ALA A 734 -22.96 13.92 -24.78
N ILE A 735 -22.48 12.85 -24.16
CA ILE A 735 -21.11 12.32 -24.36
C ILE A 735 -21.01 11.34 -25.55
N GLY A 736 -22.11 11.17 -26.36
CA GLY A 736 -22.10 10.31 -27.51
C GLY A 736 -22.16 8.80 -27.27
N PHE A 737 -22.29 8.36 -25.98
CA PHE A 737 -22.47 6.93 -25.68
C PHE A 737 -23.81 6.40 -26.18
N ILE A 738 -24.85 7.22 -26.11
CA ILE A 738 -26.15 6.98 -26.77
C ILE A 738 -26.20 7.90 -27.96
N ASP A 739 -26.28 7.33 -29.17
CA ASP A 739 -26.46 8.11 -30.41
C ASP A 739 -27.87 8.68 -30.48
N ARG A 740 -28.88 7.81 -30.40
CA ARG A 740 -30.27 8.23 -30.46
C ARG A 740 -31.24 7.19 -29.89
N LEU A 741 -32.49 7.64 -29.67
CA LEU A 741 -33.67 6.78 -29.42
C LEU A 741 -34.48 6.68 -30.67
N GLU A 742 -34.60 5.48 -31.25
CA GLU A 742 -35.37 5.21 -32.46
C GLU A 742 -36.73 4.58 -32.15
N ASP A 743 -37.73 4.90 -32.94
CA ASP A 743 -39.02 4.20 -32.95
C ASP A 743 -38.90 2.90 -33.76
N LYS A 744 -39.02 1.75 -33.09
CA LYS A 744 -39.03 0.42 -33.70
C LYS A 744 -40.47 -0.10 -33.77
N ILE A 745 -40.93 -0.42 -34.95
CA ILE A 745 -42.21 -1.10 -35.16
C ILE A 745 -41.91 -2.61 -35.26
N PRO A 746 -42.58 -3.46 -34.47
CA PRO A 746 -42.41 -4.92 -34.60
C PRO A 746 -42.80 -5.42 -35.97
N ASN A 747 -42.03 -6.36 -36.56
CA ASN A 747 -42.38 -7.06 -37.77
C ASN A 747 -43.66 -7.89 -37.50
N GLY A 748 -44.80 -7.44 -37.96
CA GLY A 748 -46.11 -8.12 -37.77
C GLY A 748 -47.21 -7.26 -37.14
N GLY A 749 -46.98 -5.96 -36.95
CA GLY A 749 -47.97 -5.03 -36.39
C GLY A 749 -48.02 -5.08 -34.88
N GLY A 750 -47.87 -3.95 -34.21
CA GLY A 750 -47.87 -3.82 -32.75
C GLY A 750 -47.53 -2.40 -32.30
N THR A 751 -47.55 -2.15 -31.01
CA THR A 751 -47.27 -0.84 -30.42
C THR A 751 -45.80 -0.43 -30.69
N LYS A 752 -45.58 0.79 -31.19
CA LYS A 752 -44.25 1.39 -31.37
C LYS A 752 -43.46 1.33 -30.05
N SER A 753 -42.23 0.85 -30.08
CA SER A 753 -41.33 0.86 -28.95
C SER A 753 -40.09 1.71 -29.26
N LYS A 754 -39.63 2.52 -28.27
CA LYS A 754 -38.38 3.26 -28.37
C LYS A 754 -37.22 2.35 -28.05
N VAL A 755 -36.22 2.32 -28.90
CA VAL A 755 -34.97 1.56 -28.70
C VAL A 755 -33.77 2.49 -28.67
N PHE A 756 -32.77 2.17 -27.83
CA PHE A 756 -31.52 2.88 -27.80
C PHE A 756 -30.61 2.44 -28.94
N ARG A 757 -29.99 3.41 -29.61
CA ARG A 757 -28.84 3.21 -30.48
C ARG A 757 -27.61 3.74 -29.78
N LEU A 758 -26.61 2.91 -29.66
CA LEU A 758 -25.34 3.31 -29.08
C LEU A 758 -24.46 3.95 -30.14
N GLY A 759 -23.73 5.00 -29.74
CA GLY A 759 -22.74 5.62 -30.61
C GLY A 759 -21.68 4.59 -30.99
N GLY A 760 -21.35 4.48 -32.26
CA GLY A 760 -20.26 3.64 -32.73
C GLY A 760 -18.96 4.13 -32.08
N LYS A 761 -18.06 3.20 -31.66
CA LYS A 761 -16.70 3.57 -31.28
C LYS A 761 -16.11 4.41 -32.44
N PRO A 762 -15.48 5.59 -32.15
CA PRO A 762 -14.68 6.27 -33.14
C PRO A 762 -13.50 5.42 -33.60
#